data_aae8dde875085e96adbdf685a1c663fd
#
_entry.id   aae8dde875085e96adbdf685a1c663fd
#
_cell.length_a   1.000
_cell.length_b   1.000
_cell.length_c   1.000
_cell.angle_alpha   90.00
_cell.angle_beta   90.00
_cell.angle_gamma   90.00
#
_symmetry.space_group_name_H-M   'P 1'
#
loop_
_entity.id
_entity.type
_entity.pdbx_description
1 polymer ?
#
loop_
_entity_poly.entity_id
_entity_poly.type
_entity_poly.pdbx_seq_one_letter_code
_entity_poly.pdbx_strand_id
1 'polypeptide(L)'
;MYRTIVLIVMVWTACGLALSAKTRYALSGIVTDKDTRETLPFATVLLNGKAERYTMTDADGLFHFAGLENGDYILTVSYAGYSKNTVGFTLTANRLVEIELEQNMELQEVTVTAKEAKGTVTTSRIDRTAMEFLQPTSLSDLMELLPGGISKDPNLNSANTIGLRETGTLDSKGNATTNNDYSISSLGTLFLVDGAPINTDANLQYSPLSAVQSTTGGSTTEDRRNVTNRGVDMRSISTDDIESVEVVRGIPSAEYGNLTSGMVKINKIRRETPFTARFKADGYSKLMSVGKGLKLGRNGSILNIDGGILDAKPDPTDNLENYRRANASLRLTHTVRKEKAEIRITSSADYTGSFDNSKQDPNLNYGRIDEYKSTYNRISLTNNFTVRPHREYFFKEFTFNSSVSQQIDQLEQRRLVAPQRYGIVPTSTEEGVHDAHIVFSEYIADYLTDGKPFNAFAKAKALFGIQTGSVDNRFLVGAEWNYSKNFGKGQVYDLYKPLSVSGWGARPRAYSSIPGIQNFSAFLEYNATATAGNHRLELQAGLRTASLLGLDRRYEMQGKIYLDPRASLKWSLPSISVGGEPLRLAVVGGMGKTTKMPTLNYLYPDLHYNDITELSYYDINRPAEYSRFVVRSYIQDPTNYNLRPATNLKKEIRLDVAFAGNELSVGYFRENMNSGFRYMAVFAPYSYNDYDETAIDAGALTGKPSLDNLPFTTRTKLDGYTKADNGSRLDKEGVEFQFTSVRIRPLRTRINLSGAWFRSTYTNSLPMFSTVSAVVDNVVIQDRYVGLYDWNDGRINNTLTSNLMLDTQIPEWGLIFATSVQCVWFVKTRLMEKNGIPTAYMDVADGQVHPYTEESAADIYLRHLIKDYNADSFREQTVPFSMNVNLKATKAIGKWMRLSFFANKIIDYTPDYYSNGQLIRRNVSPYFGVEASFTL
;
A
#
# COMPACT_ATOMS: atom_id res chain seq x y z
N MET A 1 24.78 6.74 -23.81
CA MET A 1 23.31 6.76 -23.69
C MET A 1 22.64 7.79 -24.61
N TYR A 2 23.11 9.02 -24.74
CA TYR A 2 22.58 10.03 -25.69
C TYR A 2 22.75 9.67 -27.21
N ARG A 3 23.82 9.00 -27.59
CA ARG A 3 24.06 8.61 -28.99
C ARG A 3 23.15 7.47 -29.47
N THR A 4 22.68 6.61 -28.58
CA THR A 4 21.81 5.46 -28.94
C THR A 4 20.36 5.90 -29.15
N ILE A 5 19.90 6.90 -28.40
CA ILE A 5 18.54 7.46 -28.56
C ILE A 5 18.41 8.25 -29.86
N VAL A 6 19.45 8.99 -30.24
CA VAL A 6 19.48 9.73 -31.52
C VAL A 6 19.52 8.79 -32.73
N LEU A 7 20.17 7.61 -32.60
CA LEU A 7 20.20 6.62 -33.70
C LEU A 7 18.85 5.94 -33.91
N ILE A 8 18.09 5.69 -32.80
CA ILE A 8 16.73 5.12 -32.88
C ILE A 8 15.76 6.12 -33.53
N VAL A 9 15.87 7.40 -33.22
CA VAL A 9 15.04 8.44 -33.85
C VAL A 9 15.41 8.65 -35.32
N MET A 10 16.69 8.53 -35.72
CA MET A 10 17.12 8.65 -37.15
C MET A 10 16.74 7.43 -38.01
N VAL A 11 16.68 6.23 -37.45
CA VAL A 11 16.23 5.03 -38.19
C VAL A 11 14.71 5.10 -38.48
N TRP A 12 13.93 5.80 -37.69
CA TRP A 12 12.47 5.99 -37.87
C TRP A 12 12.15 7.03 -38.96
N THR A 13 13.02 7.98 -39.22
CA THR A 13 12.84 9.00 -40.28
C THR A 13 13.27 8.52 -41.68
N ALA A 14 14.05 7.45 -41.80
CA ALA A 14 14.61 6.97 -43.08
C ALA A 14 13.73 5.88 -43.77
N CYS A 15 12.72 5.30 -43.10
CA CYS A 15 11.83 4.27 -43.67
C CYS A 15 10.56 4.81 -44.36
N GLY A 16 10.48 6.11 -44.63
CA GLY A 16 9.28 6.78 -45.17
C GLY A 16 9.33 7.06 -46.65
N LEU A 17 9.76 6.13 -47.55
CA LEU A 17 9.63 6.35 -48.98
C LEU A 17 9.08 5.15 -49.74
N ALA A 18 7.94 5.43 -50.38
CA ALA A 18 7.37 4.80 -51.56
C ALA A 18 6.69 3.44 -51.41
N LEU A 19 5.37 3.48 -51.11
CA LEU A 19 4.42 2.48 -51.57
C LEU A 19 3.20 3.20 -52.14
N SER A 20 2.84 2.89 -53.36
CA SER A 20 1.66 3.39 -54.10
C SER A 20 0.39 3.32 -53.20
N ALA A 21 -0.20 4.46 -52.83
CA ALA A 21 -1.29 4.58 -51.91
C ALA A 21 -2.62 4.19 -52.55
N LYS A 22 -3.05 2.96 -52.34
CA LYS A 22 -4.51 2.71 -52.28
C LYS A 22 -5.05 3.52 -51.08
N THR A 23 -6.07 4.32 -51.31
CA THR A 23 -6.69 5.14 -50.26
C THR A 23 -7.16 4.22 -49.13
N ARG A 24 -6.54 4.33 -47.98
CA ARG A 24 -6.87 3.55 -46.79
C ARG A 24 -7.45 4.46 -45.71
N TYR A 25 -8.42 3.99 -45.01
CA TYR A 25 -9.17 4.72 -43.98
C TYR A 25 -8.91 4.18 -42.61
N ALA A 26 -9.21 5.00 -41.60
CA ALA A 26 -9.20 4.63 -40.20
C ALA A 26 -10.61 4.60 -39.65
N LEU A 27 -10.85 3.63 -38.76
CA LEU A 27 -12.03 3.54 -37.90
C LEU A 27 -11.57 3.69 -36.46
N SER A 28 -11.94 4.78 -35.81
CA SER A 28 -11.73 4.99 -34.37
C SER A 28 -13.07 4.95 -33.67
N GLY A 29 -13.07 4.65 -32.39
CA GLY A 29 -14.29 4.73 -31.60
C GLY A 29 -14.02 4.68 -30.11
N ILE A 30 -15.08 4.95 -29.38
CA ILE A 30 -15.13 4.85 -27.93
C ILE A 30 -16.25 3.90 -27.56
N VAL A 31 -15.99 3.06 -26.57
CA VAL A 31 -17.00 2.16 -26.02
C VAL A 31 -17.40 2.70 -24.66
N THR A 32 -18.69 2.91 -24.47
CA THR A 32 -19.25 3.47 -23.24
C THR A 32 -20.38 2.61 -22.71
N ASP A 33 -20.60 2.65 -21.43
CA ASP A 33 -21.80 2.14 -20.78
C ASP A 33 -22.99 3.02 -21.20
N LYS A 34 -24.10 2.42 -21.61
CA LYS A 34 -25.30 3.13 -22.10
C LYS A 34 -25.91 4.02 -21.01
N ASP A 35 -25.89 3.60 -19.77
CA ASP A 35 -26.55 4.27 -18.65
C ASP A 35 -25.62 5.26 -17.95
N THR A 36 -24.37 4.84 -17.62
CA THR A 36 -23.40 5.69 -16.91
C THR A 36 -22.59 6.57 -17.85
N ARG A 37 -22.50 6.18 -19.14
CA ARG A 37 -21.61 6.82 -20.12
C ARG A 37 -20.14 6.78 -19.74
N GLU A 38 -19.80 5.98 -18.76
CA GLU A 38 -18.40 5.69 -18.48
C GLU A 38 -17.79 4.92 -19.64
N THR A 39 -16.54 5.20 -19.91
CA THR A 39 -15.80 4.45 -20.90
C THR A 39 -15.55 3.03 -20.39
N LEU A 40 -15.67 2.07 -21.28
CA LEU A 40 -15.43 0.66 -20.97
C LEU A 40 -14.03 0.26 -21.45
N PRO A 41 -13.00 0.34 -20.59
CA PRO A 41 -11.67 -0.09 -20.94
C PRO A 41 -11.62 -1.60 -21.13
N PHE A 42 -10.78 -2.03 -22.08
CA PHE A 42 -10.55 -3.45 -22.39
C PHE A 42 -11.78 -4.20 -22.94
N ALA A 43 -12.76 -3.49 -23.48
CA ALA A 43 -13.83 -4.11 -24.25
C ALA A 43 -13.27 -4.72 -25.54
N THR A 44 -13.72 -5.92 -25.87
CA THR A 44 -13.32 -6.59 -27.11
C THR A 44 -14.09 -6.00 -28.28
N VAL A 45 -13.37 -5.54 -29.30
CA VAL A 45 -13.91 -4.94 -30.51
C VAL A 45 -13.49 -5.77 -31.71
N LEU A 46 -14.49 -6.39 -32.38
CA LEU A 46 -14.29 -7.22 -33.56
C LEU A 46 -14.82 -6.48 -34.80
N LEU A 47 -14.00 -6.37 -35.83
CA LEU A 47 -14.36 -5.77 -37.10
C LEU A 47 -14.32 -6.82 -38.22
N ASN A 48 -15.47 -7.18 -38.74
CA ASN A 48 -15.65 -8.10 -39.84
C ASN A 48 -15.85 -7.33 -41.14
N GLY A 49 -15.03 -7.66 -42.15
CA GLY A 49 -15.09 -7.08 -43.50
C GLY A 49 -14.35 -8.01 -44.47
N LYS A 50 -13.52 -7.49 -45.34
CA LYS A 50 -12.67 -8.32 -46.23
C LYS A 50 -11.69 -9.24 -45.48
N ALA A 51 -11.32 -8.87 -44.28
CA ALA A 51 -10.58 -9.69 -43.32
C ALA A 51 -11.13 -9.38 -41.94
N GLU A 52 -11.18 -10.40 -41.09
CA GLU A 52 -11.52 -10.25 -39.69
C GLU A 52 -10.35 -9.57 -38.93
N ARG A 53 -10.67 -8.48 -38.23
CA ARG A 53 -9.73 -7.75 -37.37
C ARG A 53 -10.34 -7.58 -35.99
N TYR A 54 -9.51 -7.67 -34.97
CA TYR A 54 -9.98 -7.39 -33.64
C TYR A 54 -9.02 -6.44 -32.92
N THR A 55 -9.53 -5.70 -31.96
CA THR A 55 -8.79 -4.89 -31.01
C THR A 55 -9.50 -4.92 -29.66
N MET A 56 -8.91 -4.31 -28.67
CA MET A 56 -9.57 -4.02 -27.40
C MET A 56 -9.53 -2.52 -27.16
N THR A 57 -10.49 -2.02 -26.42
CA THR A 57 -10.40 -0.63 -25.96
C THR A 57 -9.24 -0.47 -25.00
N ASP A 58 -8.60 0.68 -25.04
CA ASP A 58 -7.53 1.06 -24.10
C ASP A 58 -8.11 1.42 -22.71
N ALA A 59 -7.27 1.92 -21.82
CA ALA A 59 -7.67 2.34 -20.47
C ALA A 59 -8.74 3.47 -20.45
N ASP A 60 -8.84 4.22 -21.54
CA ASP A 60 -9.81 5.30 -21.72
C ASP A 60 -11.04 4.85 -22.53
N GLY A 61 -11.18 3.54 -22.80
CA GLY A 61 -12.29 2.97 -23.56
C GLY A 61 -12.26 3.23 -25.06
N LEU A 62 -11.11 3.66 -25.60
CA LEU A 62 -10.95 3.99 -27.00
C LEU A 62 -10.41 2.80 -27.79
N PHE A 63 -10.89 2.62 -29.03
CA PHE A 63 -10.34 1.63 -29.96
C PHE A 63 -10.01 2.25 -31.30
N HIS A 64 -9.11 1.60 -32.05
CA HIS A 64 -8.66 2.07 -33.32
C HIS A 64 -8.32 0.94 -34.29
N PHE A 65 -8.80 1.05 -35.54
CA PHE A 65 -8.40 0.24 -36.69
C PHE A 65 -7.87 1.14 -37.79
N ALA A 66 -6.64 0.93 -38.21
CA ALA A 66 -5.99 1.66 -39.33
C ALA A 66 -5.88 0.80 -40.57
N GLY A 67 -5.69 1.45 -41.72
CA GLY A 67 -5.39 0.77 -42.96
C GLY A 67 -6.54 -0.03 -43.55
N LEU A 68 -7.77 0.39 -43.28
CA LEU A 68 -8.99 -0.21 -43.83
C LEU A 68 -9.23 0.25 -45.29
N GLU A 69 -9.70 -0.66 -46.15
CA GLU A 69 -10.12 -0.34 -47.50
C GLU A 69 -11.55 0.17 -47.49
N ASN A 70 -11.95 0.84 -48.58
CA ASN A 70 -13.34 1.19 -48.79
C ASN A 70 -14.20 -0.10 -48.89
N GLY A 71 -15.30 -0.16 -48.16
CA GLY A 71 -16.20 -1.30 -48.18
C GLY A 71 -17.12 -1.35 -46.97
N ASP A 72 -17.94 -2.43 -46.92
CA ASP A 72 -18.85 -2.68 -45.84
C ASP A 72 -18.18 -3.45 -44.73
N TYR A 73 -18.46 -3.01 -43.48
CA TYR A 73 -17.90 -3.56 -42.26
C TYR A 73 -18.99 -3.79 -41.22
N ILE A 74 -18.80 -4.82 -40.41
CA ILE A 74 -19.63 -5.12 -39.25
C ILE A 74 -18.74 -5.04 -38.03
N LEU A 75 -19.02 -4.10 -37.15
CA LEU A 75 -18.33 -3.91 -35.86
C LEU A 75 -19.12 -4.57 -34.76
N THR A 76 -18.58 -5.56 -34.10
CA THR A 76 -19.15 -6.21 -32.91
C THR A 76 -18.34 -5.87 -31.69
N VAL A 77 -18.98 -5.27 -30.69
CA VAL A 77 -18.32 -4.92 -29.42
C VAL A 77 -18.94 -5.76 -28.32
N SER A 78 -18.08 -6.34 -27.49
CA SER A 78 -18.46 -7.15 -26.34
C SER A 78 -17.64 -6.80 -25.12
N TYR A 79 -18.30 -6.76 -24.00
CA TYR A 79 -17.70 -6.51 -22.68
C TYR A 79 -18.38 -7.40 -21.65
N ALA A 80 -17.65 -7.86 -20.65
CA ALA A 80 -18.21 -8.73 -19.62
C ALA A 80 -19.28 -8.00 -18.80
N GLY A 81 -20.45 -8.62 -18.66
CA GLY A 81 -21.61 -8.02 -17.99
C GLY A 81 -22.47 -7.12 -18.88
N TYR A 82 -22.18 -7.04 -20.19
CA TYR A 82 -22.91 -6.22 -21.16
C TYR A 82 -23.43 -7.04 -22.32
N SER A 83 -24.54 -6.62 -22.87
CA SER A 83 -25.08 -7.18 -24.13
C SER A 83 -24.15 -6.81 -25.29
N LYS A 84 -23.86 -7.77 -26.18
CA LYS A 84 -23.11 -7.49 -27.40
C LYS A 84 -23.83 -6.43 -28.22
N ASN A 85 -23.13 -5.44 -28.73
CA ASN A 85 -23.62 -4.49 -29.69
C ASN A 85 -22.97 -4.73 -31.06
N THR A 86 -23.72 -4.81 -32.10
CA THR A 86 -23.25 -5.05 -33.46
C THR A 86 -23.80 -3.95 -34.39
N VAL A 87 -22.87 -3.24 -35.05
CA VAL A 87 -23.19 -2.10 -35.92
C VAL A 87 -22.58 -2.34 -37.30
N GLY A 88 -23.42 -2.35 -38.34
CA GLY A 88 -23.00 -2.41 -39.75
C GLY A 88 -22.86 -0.99 -40.34
N PHE A 89 -21.80 -0.76 -41.14
CA PHE A 89 -21.59 0.52 -41.82
C PHE A 89 -20.66 0.37 -43.04
N THR A 90 -20.81 1.30 -43.99
CA THR A 90 -19.90 1.46 -45.14
C THR A 90 -18.80 2.47 -44.79
N LEU A 91 -17.56 2.11 -44.95
CA LEU A 91 -16.40 2.99 -44.71
C LEU A 91 -15.92 3.59 -46.03
N THR A 92 -16.17 4.91 -46.20
CA THR A 92 -15.76 5.68 -47.39
C THR A 92 -14.80 6.82 -47.04
N ALA A 93 -14.61 7.10 -45.74
CA ALA A 93 -13.73 8.11 -45.20
C ALA A 93 -13.30 7.65 -43.78
N ASN A 94 -12.35 8.35 -43.16
CA ASN A 94 -12.06 8.16 -41.73
C ASN A 94 -13.35 8.36 -40.91
N ARG A 95 -13.62 7.44 -40.00
CA ARG A 95 -14.86 7.44 -39.22
C ARG A 95 -14.62 7.28 -37.74
N LEU A 96 -15.31 8.09 -36.95
CA LEU A 96 -15.43 7.95 -35.50
C LEU A 96 -16.79 7.35 -35.17
N VAL A 97 -16.81 6.34 -34.30
CA VAL A 97 -18.04 5.70 -33.83
C VAL A 97 -18.08 5.68 -32.32
N GLU A 98 -19.21 5.96 -31.75
CA GLU A 98 -19.50 5.76 -30.34
C GLU A 98 -20.36 4.49 -30.21
N ILE A 99 -19.88 3.53 -29.41
CA ILE A 99 -20.59 2.28 -29.20
C ILE A 99 -21.03 2.22 -27.75
N GLU A 100 -22.34 2.26 -27.56
CA GLU A 100 -22.95 2.12 -26.25
C GLU A 100 -23.25 0.65 -25.99
N LEU A 101 -22.78 0.12 -24.87
CA LEU A 101 -23.16 -1.22 -24.41
C LEU A 101 -24.17 -1.09 -23.28
N GLU A 102 -25.26 -1.87 -23.38
CA GLU A 102 -26.25 -1.97 -22.32
C GLU A 102 -25.89 -3.09 -21.37
N GLN A 103 -25.91 -2.78 -20.08
CA GLN A 103 -25.62 -3.77 -19.06
C GLN A 103 -26.69 -4.87 -19.07
N ASN A 104 -26.28 -6.10 -19.18
CA ASN A 104 -27.22 -7.23 -19.21
C ASN A 104 -27.30 -7.88 -17.84
N MET A 105 -28.43 -7.73 -17.17
CA MET A 105 -28.73 -8.32 -15.85
C MET A 105 -29.27 -9.75 -15.91
N GLU A 106 -29.43 -10.34 -17.09
CA GLU A 106 -29.70 -11.78 -17.17
C GLU A 106 -28.43 -12.57 -16.77
N LEU A 107 -28.62 -13.77 -16.20
CA LEU A 107 -27.58 -14.72 -15.79
C LEU A 107 -26.60 -15.04 -16.95
N GLN A 108 -25.89 -14.01 -17.45
CA GLN A 108 -24.82 -14.19 -18.41
C GLN A 108 -23.53 -14.59 -17.68
N GLU A 109 -22.65 -15.16 -18.45
CA GLU A 109 -21.39 -15.75 -18.04
C GLU A 109 -20.62 -14.92 -17.02
N VAL A 110 -20.78 -15.22 -15.74
CA VAL A 110 -20.13 -14.55 -14.61
C VAL A 110 -18.66 -14.97 -14.57
N THR A 111 -17.75 -14.02 -14.44
CA THR A 111 -16.34 -14.29 -14.17
C THR A 111 -16.03 -13.88 -12.74
N VAL A 112 -15.68 -14.85 -11.90
CA VAL A 112 -15.46 -14.67 -10.45
C VAL A 112 -14.00 -14.32 -10.13
N THR A 113 -13.18 -13.93 -11.10
CA THR A 113 -11.75 -13.68 -10.91
C THR A 113 -11.35 -12.30 -11.39
N ALA A 114 -10.16 -11.85 -10.96
CA ALA A 114 -9.52 -10.71 -11.58
C ALA A 114 -9.15 -11.03 -13.04
N LYS A 115 -9.30 -10.04 -13.91
CA LYS A 115 -8.90 -10.14 -15.32
C LYS A 115 -7.61 -9.37 -15.54
N GLU A 116 -6.61 -10.01 -16.16
CA GLU A 116 -5.41 -9.29 -16.57
C GLU A 116 -5.71 -8.41 -17.79
N ALA A 117 -5.32 -7.14 -17.68
CA ALA A 117 -5.44 -6.20 -18.78
C ALA A 117 -4.43 -6.54 -19.88
N LYS A 118 -4.88 -6.55 -21.12
CA LYS A 118 -4.06 -6.86 -22.29
C LYS A 118 -3.35 -5.62 -22.89
N GLY A 119 -3.17 -4.56 -22.09
CA GLY A 119 -2.46 -3.33 -22.47
C GLY A 119 -0.94 -3.43 -22.33
N THR A 120 -0.28 -2.27 -22.41
CA THR A 120 1.17 -2.12 -22.21
C THR A 120 1.56 -2.21 -20.73
N VAL A 121 0.61 -2.13 -19.80
CA VAL A 121 0.81 -2.11 -18.34
C VAL A 121 0.24 -3.37 -17.72
N THR A 122 0.99 -4.02 -16.82
CA THR A 122 0.50 -5.17 -16.06
C THR A 122 -0.50 -4.73 -15.00
N THR A 123 -1.77 -5.01 -15.23
CA THR A 123 -2.90 -4.57 -14.42
C THR A 123 -3.92 -5.67 -14.27
N SER A 124 -4.35 -5.95 -13.05
CA SER A 124 -5.50 -6.81 -12.74
C SER A 124 -6.74 -5.96 -12.48
N ARG A 125 -7.85 -6.29 -13.12
CA ARG A 125 -9.15 -5.64 -12.91
C ARG A 125 -10.12 -6.61 -12.25
N ILE A 126 -10.78 -6.16 -11.20
CA ILE A 126 -11.82 -6.86 -10.45
C ILE A 126 -13.12 -6.08 -10.65
N ASP A 127 -14.07 -6.67 -11.38
CA ASP A 127 -15.35 -6.06 -11.68
C ASP A 127 -16.38 -6.30 -10.55
N ARG A 128 -17.45 -5.52 -10.52
CA ARG A 128 -18.54 -5.64 -9.55
C ARG A 128 -19.05 -7.07 -9.43
N THR A 129 -19.22 -7.77 -10.54
CA THR A 129 -19.67 -9.16 -10.57
C THR A 129 -18.75 -10.09 -9.79
N ALA A 130 -17.42 -9.97 -9.97
CA ALA A 130 -16.46 -10.76 -9.21
C ALA A 130 -16.56 -10.48 -7.70
N MET A 131 -16.75 -9.22 -7.32
CA MET A 131 -16.95 -8.84 -5.92
C MET A 131 -18.23 -9.41 -5.32
N GLU A 132 -19.34 -9.39 -6.06
CA GLU A 132 -20.62 -9.95 -5.60
C GLU A 132 -20.56 -11.45 -5.35
N PHE A 133 -19.70 -12.18 -6.06
CA PHE A 133 -19.48 -13.60 -5.84
C PHE A 133 -18.39 -13.92 -4.82
N LEU A 134 -17.38 -13.06 -4.69
CA LEU A 134 -16.38 -13.18 -3.64
C LEU A 134 -16.94 -12.87 -2.25
N GLN A 135 -17.92 -11.96 -2.18
CA GLN A 135 -18.58 -11.53 -0.94
C GLN A 135 -17.59 -10.92 0.07
N PRO A 136 -16.78 -9.96 -0.35
CA PRO A 136 -15.75 -9.39 0.49
C PRO A 136 -16.35 -8.62 1.68
N THR A 137 -15.65 -8.62 2.79
CA THR A 137 -15.95 -7.80 3.98
C THR A 137 -15.28 -6.43 3.87
N SER A 138 -14.12 -6.40 3.23
CA SER A 138 -13.32 -5.19 2.98
C SER A 138 -12.51 -5.32 1.69
N LEU A 139 -11.86 -4.22 1.28
CA LEU A 139 -11.00 -4.22 0.10
C LEU A 139 -9.86 -5.25 0.19
N SER A 140 -9.39 -5.57 1.41
CA SER A 140 -8.31 -6.56 1.61
C SER A 140 -8.63 -7.92 1.04
N ASP A 141 -9.90 -8.34 1.07
CA ASP A 141 -10.33 -9.66 0.62
C ASP A 141 -10.22 -9.81 -0.91
N LEU A 142 -10.26 -8.68 -1.63
CA LEU A 142 -10.09 -8.70 -3.10
C LEU A 142 -8.67 -9.05 -3.53
N MET A 143 -7.69 -8.92 -2.63
CA MET A 143 -6.29 -9.18 -2.96
C MET A 143 -6.00 -10.67 -3.19
N GLU A 144 -6.86 -11.58 -2.72
CA GLU A 144 -6.75 -13.02 -3.00
C GLU A 144 -6.96 -13.37 -4.48
N LEU A 145 -7.60 -12.48 -5.25
CA LEU A 145 -7.83 -12.67 -6.68
C LEU A 145 -6.62 -12.31 -7.55
N LEU A 146 -5.61 -11.65 -6.97
CA LEU A 146 -4.39 -11.28 -7.69
C LEU A 146 -3.44 -12.49 -7.82
N PRO A 147 -2.60 -12.55 -8.87
CA PRO A 147 -1.52 -13.53 -8.91
C PRO A 147 -0.64 -13.48 -7.66
N GLY A 148 -0.47 -14.63 -7.02
CA GLY A 148 0.24 -14.73 -5.73
C GLY A 148 -0.60 -14.42 -4.49
N GLY A 149 -1.85 -13.97 -4.65
CA GLY A 149 -2.79 -13.72 -3.57
C GLY A 149 -3.32 -15.01 -2.94
N ILE A 150 -3.48 -14.98 -1.62
CA ILE A 150 -4.06 -16.08 -0.83
C ILE A 150 -5.13 -15.46 0.07
N SER A 151 -6.22 -16.20 0.32
CA SER A 151 -7.25 -15.75 1.25
C SER A 151 -6.66 -15.69 2.67
N LYS A 152 -6.96 -14.59 3.35
CA LYS A 152 -6.57 -14.38 4.74
C LYS A 152 -7.70 -14.77 5.67
N ASP A 153 -7.35 -15.12 6.90
CA ASP A 153 -8.36 -15.27 7.94
C ASP A 153 -9.12 -13.95 8.13
N PRO A 154 -10.43 -13.98 8.38
CA PRO A 154 -11.28 -12.79 8.47
C PRO A 154 -11.04 -11.97 9.73
N ASN A 155 -9.83 -11.98 10.25
CA ASN A 155 -9.43 -11.25 11.42
C ASN A 155 -9.15 -9.78 11.06
N LEU A 156 -10.03 -8.88 11.51
CA LEU A 156 -9.92 -7.43 11.33
C LEU A 156 -9.28 -6.71 12.53
N ASN A 157 -8.61 -7.41 13.42
CA ASN A 157 -7.99 -6.88 14.62
C ASN A 157 -6.66 -6.13 14.35
N SER A 158 -6.06 -6.36 13.19
CA SER A 158 -4.82 -5.69 12.79
C SER A 158 -5.04 -4.87 11.52
N ALA A 159 -4.33 -3.75 11.40
CA ALA A 159 -4.31 -2.97 10.18
C ALA A 159 -3.87 -3.84 9.00
N ASN A 160 -4.59 -3.75 7.89
CA ASN A 160 -4.31 -4.53 6.70
C ASN A 160 -3.79 -3.63 5.59
N THR A 161 -2.48 -3.63 5.40
CA THR A 161 -1.80 -2.86 4.37
C THR A 161 -1.39 -3.77 3.20
N ILE A 162 -1.23 -3.19 2.01
CA ILE A 162 -0.93 -3.94 0.79
C ILE A 162 0.58 -4.09 0.57
N GLY A 163 1.02 -5.29 0.18
CA GLY A 163 2.37 -5.53 -0.36
C GLY A 163 2.26 -6.05 -1.80
N LEU A 164 2.54 -5.22 -2.80
CA LEU A 164 2.50 -5.64 -4.20
C LEU A 164 3.84 -6.26 -4.63
N ARG A 165 3.76 -7.46 -5.24
CA ARG A 165 4.95 -8.19 -5.73
C ARG A 165 6.01 -8.36 -4.64
N GLU A 166 5.59 -8.62 -3.43
CA GLU A 166 6.46 -8.72 -2.27
C GLU A 166 6.09 -9.92 -1.43
N THR A 167 7.10 -10.63 -0.94
CA THR A 167 6.91 -11.73 -0.02
C THR A 167 7.51 -11.37 1.34
N GLY A 168 6.74 -11.63 2.41
CA GLY A 168 7.19 -11.53 3.80
C GLY A 168 7.44 -12.90 4.41
N THR A 169 7.66 -12.90 5.71
CA THR A 169 7.65 -14.13 6.52
C THR A 169 6.20 -14.55 6.79
N LEU A 170 5.97 -15.82 7.04
CA LEU A 170 4.68 -16.26 7.59
C LEU A 170 4.67 -16.04 9.10
N ASP A 171 3.53 -15.60 9.62
CA ASP A 171 3.26 -15.65 11.06
C ASP A 171 3.01 -17.10 11.51
N SER A 172 2.83 -17.30 12.83
CA SER A 172 2.54 -18.62 13.42
C SER A 172 1.25 -19.28 12.90
N LYS A 173 0.37 -18.50 12.25
CA LYS A 173 -0.89 -18.98 11.65
C LYS A 173 -0.78 -19.20 10.13
N GLY A 174 0.40 -18.97 9.54
CA GLY A 174 0.64 -19.16 8.12
C GLY A 174 0.24 -17.94 7.25
N ASN A 175 -0.08 -16.79 7.85
CA ASN A 175 -0.36 -15.58 7.08
C ASN A 175 0.95 -14.88 6.71
N ALA A 176 1.03 -14.39 5.47
CA ALA A 176 2.20 -13.63 5.03
C ALA A 176 2.26 -12.28 5.78
N THR A 177 3.36 -12.05 6.48
CA THR A 177 3.66 -10.76 7.12
C THR A 177 4.65 -10.00 6.27
N THR A 178 4.37 -8.72 6.01
CA THR A 178 5.37 -7.82 5.41
C THR A 178 6.36 -7.39 6.48
N ASN A 179 7.65 -7.36 6.14
CA ASN A 179 8.66 -6.84 7.06
C ASN A 179 8.67 -5.30 6.98
N ASN A 180 7.82 -4.65 7.78
CA ASN A 180 7.61 -3.20 7.75
C ASN A 180 8.86 -2.39 8.13
N ASP A 181 9.86 -3.01 8.78
CA ASP A 181 11.08 -2.31 9.18
C ASP A 181 12.03 -2.07 8.01
N TYR A 182 11.90 -2.85 6.93
CA TYR A 182 12.76 -2.77 5.75
C TYR A 182 12.02 -2.32 4.49
N SER A 183 10.70 -2.36 4.48
CA SER A 183 9.91 -2.15 3.29
C SER A 183 8.97 -0.96 3.43
N ILE A 184 9.06 -0.05 2.47
CA ILE A 184 8.08 1.02 2.28
C ILE A 184 7.09 0.68 1.16
N SER A 185 6.93 -0.59 0.78
CA SER A 185 6.09 -0.99 -0.35
C SER A 185 4.64 -0.58 -0.19
N SER A 186 4.08 -0.73 1.00
CA SER A 186 2.71 -0.32 1.27
C SER A 186 2.54 1.21 1.26
N LEU A 187 3.46 1.94 1.89
CA LEU A 187 3.51 3.41 1.80
C LEU A 187 3.71 3.88 0.36
N GLY A 188 4.48 3.13 -0.42
CA GLY A 188 4.73 3.35 -1.84
C GLY A 188 3.62 2.87 -2.79
N THR A 189 2.48 2.41 -2.27
CA THR A 189 1.31 2.04 -3.08
C THR A 189 0.28 3.17 -3.06
N LEU A 190 -0.05 3.69 -4.26
CA LEU A 190 -1.02 4.77 -4.41
C LEU A 190 -2.44 4.21 -4.45
N PHE A 191 -3.32 4.69 -3.57
CA PHE A 191 -4.75 4.40 -3.61
C PHE A 191 -5.52 5.59 -4.19
N LEU A 192 -6.33 5.34 -5.20
CA LEU A 192 -7.19 6.33 -5.83
C LEU A 192 -8.65 5.92 -5.70
N VAL A 193 -9.50 6.82 -5.25
CA VAL A 193 -10.97 6.67 -5.27
C VAL A 193 -11.52 7.72 -6.23
N ASP A 194 -12.15 7.27 -7.31
CA ASP A 194 -12.69 8.14 -8.35
C ASP A 194 -11.66 9.16 -8.89
N GLY A 195 -10.38 8.75 -8.97
CA GLY A 195 -9.28 9.57 -9.46
C GLY A 195 -8.60 10.49 -8.43
N ALA A 196 -9.12 10.56 -7.20
CA ALA A 196 -8.52 11.32 -6.09
C ALA A 196 -7.74 10.40 -5.14
N PRO A 197 -6.55 10.79 -4.66
CA PRO A 197 -5.74 9.95 -3.79
C PRO A 197 -6.29 9.88 -2.35
N ILE A 198 -6.17 8.70 -1.73
CA ILE A 198 -6.22 8.57 -0.27
C ILE A 198 -4.82 8.92 0.23
N ASN A 199 -4.64 10.15 0.67
CA ASN A 199 -3.34 10.64 1.10
C ASN A 199 -3.12 10.36 2.60
N THR A 200 -1.97 9.77 2.93
CA THR A 200 -1.54 9.42 4.29
C THR A 200 -0.27 10.19 4.73
N ASP A 201 0.19 11.17 3.94
CA ASP A 201 1.46 11.87 4.19
C ASP A 201 1.43 12.72 5.48
N ALA A 202 0.22 13.12 5.94
CA ALA A 202 0.03 13.86 7.19
C ALA A 202 -0.41 13.00 8.38
N ASN A 203 -0.39 11.67 8.27
CA ASN A 203 -0.71 10.78 9.38
C ASN A 203 0.45 10.71 10.37
N LEU A 204 0.20 11.10 11.62
CA LEU A 204 1.19 11.20 12.70
C LEU A 204 0.75 10.46 13.97
N GLN A 205 -0.30 9.62 13.87
CA GLN A 205 -0.90 8.94 15.00
C GLN A 205 -0.10 7.68 15.35
N TYR A 206 0.91 7.86 16.17
CA TYR A 206 1.67 6.76 16.78
C TYR A 206 1.89 7.04 18.27
N SER A 207 2.00 6.00 19.06
CA SER A 207 2.41 6.11 20.44
C SER A 207 3.94 6.10 20.53
N PRO A 208 4.57 7.01 21.28
CA PRO A 208 6.02 6.95 21.55
C PRO A 208 6.44 5.61 22.17
N LEU A 209 5.55 4.96 22.92
CA LEU A 209 5.79 3.65 23.51
C LEU A 209 5.96 2.56 22.44
N SER A 210 5.18 2.61 21.35
CA SER A 210 5.33 1.65 20.25
C SER A 210 6.66 1.81 19.51
N ALA A 211 7.19 3.02 19.43
CA ALA A 211 8.50 3.28 18.83
C ALA A 211 9.67 2.69 19.66
N VAL A 212 9.52 2.67 20.97
CA VAL A 212 10.54 2.07 21.88
C VAL A 212 10.44 0.54 21.89
N GLN A 213 9.24 -0.02 21.84
CA GLN A 213 9.03 -1.48 21.89
C GLN A 213 9.26 -2.19 20.56
N SER A 214 9.21 -1.50 19.45
CA SER A 214 9.54 -2.03 18.12
C SER A 214 10.96 -2.59 18.04
N THR A 215 11.87 -2.08 18.88
CA THR A 215 13.25 -2.59 18.99
C THR A 215 13.37 -3.87 19.80
N THR A 216 12.34 -4.23 20.59
CA THR A 216 12.36 -5.40 21.48
C THR A 216 11.51 -6.57 21.02
N GLY A 217 10.86 -6.48 19.83
CA GLY A 217 10.16 -7.59 19.19
C GLY A 217 8.80 -7.97 19.81
N GLY A 218 8.23 -7.11 20.67
CA GLY A 218 6.90 -7.30 21.24
C GLY A 218 5.81 -6.74 20.33
N SER A 219 4.87 -7.58 19.85
CA SER A 219 3.67 -7.12 19.16
C SER A 219 2.65 -6.60 20.17
N THR A 220 2.61 -5.29 20.38
CA THR A 220 1.58 -4.64 21.18
C THR A 220 0.30 -4.43 20.36
N THR A 221 -0.83 -4.13 21.03
CA THR A 221 -2.08 -3.78 20.35
C THR A 221 -1.92 -2.54 19.48
N GLU A 222 -1.12 -1.57 19.93
CA GLU A 222 -0.82 -0.33 19.21
C GLU A 222 -0.07 -0.62 17.90
N ASP A 223 0.96 -1.48 17.94
CA ASP A 223 1.75 -1.84 16.76
C ASP A 223 0.90 -2.52 15.69
N ARG A 224 -0.03 -3.38 16.11
CA ARG A 224 -0.96 -4.07 15.19
C ARG A 224 -1.90 -3.10 14.46
N ARG A 225 -2.21 -1.97 15.06
CA ARG A 225 -3.20 -0.99 14.56
C ARG A 225 -2.59 0.28 14.00
N ASN A 226 -1.31 0.52 14.26
CA ASN A 226 -0.61 1.69 13.74
C ASN A 226 -0.35 1.57 12.22
N VAL A 227 -0.79 2.58 11.48
CA VAL A 227 -0.58 2.71 10.01
C VAL A 227 0.31 3.88 9.62
N THR A 228 0.88 4.60 10.58
CA THR A 228 1.80 5.72 10.31
C THR A 228 3.01 5.21 9.52
N ASN A 229 3.30 5.84 8.38
CA ASN A 229 4.30 5.41 7.40
C ASN A 229 4.08 3.99 6.80
N ARG A 230 2.93 3.36 7.03
CA ARG A 230 2.61 2.01 6.52
C ARG A 230 1.56 2.01 5.40
N GLY A 231 1.16 3.19 4.91
CA GLY A 231 0.20 3.35 3.81
C GLY A 231 -1.26 3.30 4.26
N VAL A 232 -2.13 2.75 3.41
CA VAL A 232 -3.58 2.75 3.62
C VAL A 232 -4.02 1.46 4.28
N ASP A 233 -4.83 1.56 5.34
CA ASP A 233 -5.51 0.42 5.96
C ASP A 233 -6.74 0.03 5.13
N MET A 234 -6.63 -1.09 4.42
CA MET A 234 -7.69 -1.59 3.54
C MET A 234 -8.95 -2.06 4.28
N ARG A 235 -8.89 -2.30 5.62
CA ARG A 235 -10.07 -2.60 6.45
C ARG A 235 -11.09 -1.47 6.41
N SER A 236 -10.61 -0.21 6.31
CA SER A 236 -11.45 0.98 6.31
C SER A 236 -12.24 1.18 5.01
N ILE A 237 -11.91 0.46 3.93
CA ILE A 237 -12.52 0.62 2.61
C ILE A 237 -13.62 -0.44 2.42
N SER A 238 -14.89 0.02 2.36
CA SER A 238 -16.03 -0.81 1.97
C SER A 238 -16.00 -1.14 0.49
N THR A 239 -16.49 -2.32 0.12
CA THR A 239 -16.61 -2.77 -1.26
C THR A 239 -18.05 -2.64 -1.81
N ASP A 240 -18.99 -2.20 -1.00
CA ASP A 240 -20.41 -2.24 -1.33
C ASP A 240 -20.82 -1.24 -2.43
N ASP A 241 -20.17 -0.08 -2.50
CA ASP A 241 -20.41 0.98 -3.48
C ASP A 241 -19.38 1.00 -4.64
N ILE A 242 -18.55 -0.05 -4.75
CA ILE A 242 -17.51 -0.16 -5.78
C ILE A 242 -18.03 -0.84 -7.05
N GLU A 243 -17.78 -0.23 -8.22
CA GLU A 243 -18.05 -0.79 -9.54
C GLU A 243 -16.87 -1.64 -10.02
N SER A 244 -15.65 -1.14 -9.85
CA SER A 244 -14.44 -1.89 -10.22
C SER A 244 -13.22 -1.47 -9.41
N VAL A 245 -12.29 -2.41 -9.24
CA VAL A 245 -10.97 -2.17 -8.68
C VAL A 245 -9.92 -2.57 -9.71
N GLU A 246 -8.99 -1.66 -10.01
CA GLU A 246 -7.84 -1.93 -10.87
C GLU A 246 -6.57 -1.88 -10.03
N VAL A 247 -5.81 -2.97 -10.05
CA VAL A 247 -4.51 -3.05 -9.34
C VAL A 247 -3.40 -3.06 -10.37
N VAL A 248 -2.68 -1.93 -10.47
CA VAL A 248 -1.53 -1.76 -11.36
C VAL A 248 -0.27 -2.19 -10.61
N ARG A 249 0.32 -3.29 -11.03
CA ARG A 249 1.53 -3.88 -10.46
C ARG A 249 2.78 -3.57 -11.27
N GLY A 250 2.60 -3.36 -12.57
CA GLY A 250 3.68 -3.04 -13.52
C GLY A 250 4.14 -1.59 -13.48
N ILE A 251 4.59 -1.11 -14.64
CA ILE A 251 5.06 0.26 -14.83
C ILE A 251 3.85 1.15 -15.12
N PRO A 252 3.43 2.04 -14.20
CA PRO A 252 2.23 2.85 -14.40
C PRO A 252 2.47 3.96 -15.42
N SER A 253 1.39 4.49 -16.01
CA SER A 253 1.41 5.71 -16.82
C SER A 253 2.09 6.87 -16.09
N ALA A 254 2.73 7.79 -16.83
CA ALA A 254 3.34 9.00 -16.28
C ALA A 254 2.33 9.93 -15.60
N GLU A 255 1.04 9.79 -15.88
CA GLU A 255 -0.04 10.46 -15.14
C GLU A 255 0.04 10.24 -13.61
N TYR A 256 0.54 9.07 -13.19
CA TYR A 256 0.55 8.65 -11.77
C TYR A 256 1.94 8.70 -11.17
N GLY A 257 2.06 9.26 -9.97
CA GLY A 257 3.34 9.42 -9.26
C GLY A 257 3.20 9.37 -7.75
N ASN A 258 4.26 9.74 -7.04
CA ASN A 258 4.38 9.62 -5.59
C ASN A 258 4.16 8.17 -5.10
N LEU A 259 4.73 7.22 -5.83
CA LEU A 259 4.63 5.79 -5.59
C LEU A 259 5.94 5.07 -5.93
N THR A 260 6.21 3.93 -5.28
CA THR A 260 7.33 3.03 -5.61
C THR A 260 6.86 1.61 -5.94
N SER A 261 5.73 1.17 -5.41
CA SER A 261 5.25 -0.22 -5.58
C SER A 261 4.26 -0.35 -6.72
N GLY A 262 3.11 0.28 -6.63
CA GLY A 262 2.07 0.21 -7.62
C GLY A 262 0.89 1.10 -7.25
N MET A 263 -0.29 0.83 -7.81
CA MET A 263 -1.48 1.58 -7.43
C MET A 263 -2.74 0.73 -7.46
N VAL A 264 -3.71 1.14 -6.64
CA VAL A 264 -5.06 0.58 -6.56
C VAL A 264 -6.04 1.70 -6.94
N LYS A 265 -6.71 1.54 -8.08
CA LYS A 265 -7.76 2.45 -8.53
C LYS A 265 -9.11 1.86 -8.19
N ILE A 266 -9.91 2.61 -7.46
CA ILE A 266 -11.25 2.25 -7.01
C ILE A 266 -12.23 3.16 -7.75
N ASN A 267 -13.07 2.58 -8.59
CA ASN A 267 -14.13 3.28 -9.28
C ASN A 267 -15.45 2.94 -8.61
N LYS A 268 -16.17 3.94 -8.16
CA LYS A 268 -17.45 3.77 -7.49
C LYS A 268 -18.61 3.75 -8.49
N ILE A 269 -19.76 3.17 -8.09
CA ILE A 269 -20.97 3.09 -8.92
C ILE A 269 -21.48 4.50 -9.26
N ARG A 270 -21.74 4.77 -10.56
CA ARG A 270 -22.21 6.08 -11.07
C ARG A 270 -23.40 5.93 -12.02
N ARG A 271 -24.09 4.83 -11.95
CA ARG A 271 -25.24 4.50 -12.81
C ARG A 271 -26.53 4.40 -12.02
N GLU A 272 -27.65 4.43 -12.72
CA GLU A 272 -28.94 4.05 -12.15
C GLU A 272 -28.87 2.60 -11.67
N THR A 273 -29.24 2.36 -10.42
CA THR A 273 -29.30 1.04 -9.82
C THR A 273 -30.61 0.88 -9.06
N PRO A 274 -31.22 -0.32 -9.05
CA PRO A 274 -32.31 -0.63 -8.16
C PRO A 274 -31.89 -0.43 -6.70
N PHE A 275 -32.82 -0.42 -5.78
CA PHE A 275 -32.49 -0.48 -4.36
C PHE A 275 -31.83 -1.82 -4.05
N THR A 276 -30.66 -1.77 -3.43
CA THR A 276 -29.91 -2.95 -2.99
C THR A 276 -29.75 -2.94 -1.49
N ALA A 277 -29.91 -4.09 -0.86
CA ALA A 277 -29.58 -4.31 0.55
C ALA A 277 -28.80 -5.60 0.68
N ARG A 278 -27.72 -5.59 1.46
CA ARG A 278 -26.82 -6.71 1.68
C ARG A 278 -26.64 -6.95 3.18
N PHE A 279 -26.79 -8.21 3.59
CA PHE A 279 -26.59 -8.69 4.95
C PHE A 279 -25.63 -9.86 4.90
N LYS A 280 -24.49 -9.76 5.57
CA LYS A 280 -23.51 -10.84 5.70
C LYS A 280 -23.25 -11.10 7.18
N ALA A 281 -23.17 -12.37 7.54
CA ALA A 281 -22.78 -12.79 8.88
C ALA A 281 -21.87 -14.03 8.79
N ASP A 282 -20.80 -14.01 9.53
CA ASP A 282 -19.90 -15.14 9.77
C ASP A 282 -19.49 -15.19 11.25
N GLY A 283 -18.61 -16.12 11.63
CA GLY A 283 -18.15 -16.27 13.00
C GLY A 283 -17.40 -15.06 13.55
N TYR A 284 -16.91 -14.16 12.70
CA TYR A 284 -16.05 -13.04 13.07
C TYR A 284 -16.66 -11.67 12.77
N SER A 285 -17.63 -11.59 11.85
CA SER A 285 -18.17 -10.31 11.42
C SER A 285 -19.64 -10.32 11.06
N LYS A 286 -20.27 -9.15 11.21
CA LYS A 286 -21.62 -8.84 10.75
C LYS A 286 -21.56 -7.56 9.92
N LEU A 287 -22.04 -7.62 8.67
CA LEU A 287 -22.04 -6.50 7.73
C LEU A 287 -23.46 -6.26 7.23
N MET A 288 -23.84 -4.98 7.18
CA MET A 288 -25.08 -4.52 6.57
C MET A 288 -24.76 -3.36 5.65
N SER A 289 -25.30 -3.36 4.43
CA SER A 289 -25.18 -2.23 3.51
C SER A 289 -26.44 -2.04 2.69
N VAL A 290 -26.68 -0.80 2.28
CA VAL A 290 -27.79 -0.39 1.41
C VAL A 290 -27.29 0.57 0.34
N GLY A 291 -27.88 0.54 -0.85
CA GLY A 291 -27.51 1.45 -1.92
C GLY A 291 -28.65 1.64 -2.92
N LYS A 292 -28.69 2.81 -3.59
CA LYS A 292 -29.62 3.12 -4.68
C LYS A 292 -29.05 4.18 -5.62
N GLY A 293 -29.17 3.96 -6.92
CA GLY A 293 -28.90 4.96 -7.95
C GLY A 293 -30.21 5.51 -8.53
N LEU A 294 -30.48 6.80 -8.29
CA LEU A 294 -31.70 7.50 -8.70
C LEU A 294 -31.44 8.32 -9.96
N LYS A 295 -32.21 8.13 -11.01
CA LYS A 295 -32.21 9.03 -12.18
C LYS A 295 -33.04 10.27 -11.87
N LEU A 296 -32.41 11.44 -11.93
CA LEU A 296 -33.03 12.72 -11.63
C LEU A 296 -33.44 13.43 -12.95
N GLY A 297 -34.75 13.54 -13.19
CA GLY A 297 -35.31 14.26 -14.32
C GLY A 297 -34.99 13.64 -15.69
N ARG A 298 -35.24 14.41 -16.77
CA ARG A 298 -35.00 13.96 -18.16
C ARG A 298 -33.55 14.20 -18.65
N ASN A 299 -32.75 14.95 -17.90
CA ASN A 299 -31.46 15.49 -18.35
C ASN A 299 -30.25 14.57 -18.03
N GLY A 300 -30.47 13.30 -17.68
CA GLY A 300 -29.37 12.34 -17.48
C GLY A 300 -28.54 12.54 -16.20
N SER A 301 -29.11 13.21 -15.19
CA SER A 301 -28.47 13.28 -13.86
C SER A 301 -28.76 12.00 -13.08
N ILE A 302 -27.75 11.47 -12.39
CA ILE A 302 -27.84 10.28 -11.54
C ILE A 302 -27.33 10.62 -10.15
N LEU A 303 -28.13 10.30 -9.13
CA LEU A 303 -27.76 10.41 -7.72
C LEU A 303 -27.62 9.00 -7.13
N ASN A 304 -26.42 8.62 -6.74
CA ASN A 304 -26.14 7.42 -5.97
C ASN A 304 -26.05 7.74 -4.48
N ILE A 305 -26.73 6.92 -3.67
CA ILE A 305 -26.77 7.00 -2.21
C ILE A 305 -26.41 5.62 -1.68
N ASP A 306 -25.32 5.53 -0.91
CA ASP A 306 -24.83 4.26 -0.38
C ASP A 306 -24.49 4.42 1.11
N GLY A 307 -24.69 3.37 1.89
CA GLY A 307 -24.33 3.34 3.30
C GLY A 307 -24.14 1.93 3.80
N GLY A 308 -23.27 1.77 4.80
CA GLY A 308 -22.99 0.47 5.37
C GLY A 308 -22.36 0.53 6.75
N ILE A 309 -22.54 -0.55 7.50
CA ILE A 309 -21.94 -0.77 8.82
C ILE A 309 -21.34 -2.17 8.88
N LEU A 310 -20.24 -2.30 9.57
CA LEU A 310 -19.55 -3.54 9.88
C LEU A 310 -19.24 -3.59 11.36
N ASP A 311 -19.54 -4.70 12.01
CA ASP A 311 -19.09 -5.04 13.36
C ASP A 311 -18.29 -6.34 13.31
N ALA A 312 -17.03 -6.30 13.69
CA ALA A 312 -16.12 -7.44 13.62
C ALA A 312 -15.40 -7.65 14.95
N LYS A 313 -15.15 -8.93 15.27
CA LYS A 313 -14.42 -9.36 16.46
C LYS A 313 -13.32 -10.34 16.07
N PRO A 314 -12.11 -10.23 16.62
CA PRO A 314 -11.03 -11.19 16.35
C PRO A 314 -11.35 -12.57 16.92
N ASP A 315 -12.03 -12.61 18.05
CA ASP A 315 -12.60 -13.79 18.71
C ASP A 315 -14.11 -13.54 18.96
N PRO A 316 -15.00 -14.37 18.39
CA PRO A 316 -16.45 -14.22 18.60
C PRO A 316 -16.88 -14.29 20.07
N THR A 317 -16.11 -14.97 20.91
CA THR A 317 -16.37 -15.14 22.33
C THR A 317 -15.86 -13.98 23.19
N ASP A 318 -14.90 -13.19 22.66
CA ASP A 318 -14.36 -12.01 23.33
C ASP A 318 -15.20 -10.75 22.99
N ASN A 319 -15.77 -10.14 24.02
CA ASN A 319 -16.52 -8.88 23.90
C ASN A 319 -15.65 -7.63 24.16
N LEU A 320 -14.41 -7.82 24.56
CA LEU A 320 -13.51 -6.74 24.98
C LEU A 320 -12.65 -6.21 23.82
N GLU A 321 -12.60 -6.95 22.70
CA GLU A 321 -11.89 -6.53 21.49
C GLU A 321 -12.84 -6.52 20.28
N ASN A 322 -12.93 -5.40 19.58
CA ASN A 322 -13.75 -5.26 18.37
C ASN A 322 -13.21 -4.22 17.41
N TYR A 323 -13.58 -4.37 16.15
CA TYR A 323 -13.41 -3.40 15.08
C TYR A 323 -14.77 -3.08 14.44
N ARG A 324 -15.13 -1.81 14.35
CA ARG A 324 -16.34 -1.33 13.69
C ARG A 324 -16.01 -0.38 12.56
N ARG A 325 -16.78 -0.47 11.47
CA ARG A 325 -16.70 0.46 10.34
C ARG A 325 -18.09 0.97 10.01
N ALA A 326 -18.20 2.27 9.74
CA ALA A 326 -19.37 2.90 9.16
C ALA A 326 -18.95 3.69 7.90
N ASN A 327 -19.75 3.61 6.85
CA ASN A 327 -19.51 4.36 5.63
C ASN A 327 -20.83 4.92 5.08
N ALA A 328 -20.76 6.11 4.49
CA ALA A 328 -21.87 6.74 3.76
C ALA A 328 -21.29 7.49 2.54
N SER A 329 -22.01 7.44 1.43
CA SER A 329 -21.59 8.08 0.18
C SER A 329 -22.79 8.69 -0.53
N LEU A 330 -22.61 9.94 -0.98
CA LEU A 330 -23.54 10.63 -1.89
C LEU A 330 -22.76 11.03 -3.14
N ARG A 331 -23.26 10.64 -4.30
CA ARG A 331 -22.58 10.92 -5.58
C ARG A 331 -23.56 11.37 -6.64
N LEU A 332 -23.39 12.60 -7.12
CA LEU A 332 -24.17 13.20 -8.19
C LEU A 332 -23.33 13.21 -9.46
N THR A 333 -23.80 12.51 -10.49
CA THR A 333 -23.24 12.55 -11.84
C THR A 333 -24.21 13.29 -12.76
N HIS A 334 -23.72 14.34 -13.42
CA HIS A 334 -24.48 15.13 -14.37
C HIS A 334 -23.76 15.17 -15.71
N THR A 335 -24.45 14.74 -16.77
CA THR A 335 -23.92 14.74 -18.13
C THR A 335 -24.72 15.70 -19.01
N VAL A 336 -24.02 16.69 -19.56
CA VAL A 336 -24.58 17.70 -20.48
C VAL A 336 -24.08 17.41 -21.89
N ARG A 337 -24.96 17.10 -22.80
CA ARG A 337 -24.64 16.94 -24.23
C ARG A 337 -25.00 18.18 -24.99
N LYS A 338 -23.96 18.84 -25.55
CA LYS A 338 -24.11 19.95 -26.48
C LYS A 338 -23.69 19.51 -27.87
N GLU A 339 -24.06 20.23 -28.92
CA GLU A 339 -23.73 19.87 -30.33
C GLU A 339 -22.22 19.57 -30.56
N LYS A 340 -21.34 20.23 -29.85
CA LYS A 340 -19.87 20.17 -30.08
C LYS A 340 -19.12 19.32 -29.07
N ALA A 341 -19.69 19.07 -27.88
CA ALA A 341 -18.98 18.38 -26.82
C ALA A 341 -19.93 17.77 -25.77
N GLU A 342 -19.52 16.67 -25.16
CA GLU A 342 -20.09 16.14 -23.92
C GLU A 342 -19.31 16.71 -22.73
N ILE A 343 -20.03 17.17 -21.73
CA ILE A 343 -19.49 17.65 -20.45
C ILE A 343 -20.05 16.77 -19.35
N ARG A 344 -19.20 16.12 -18.60
CA ARG A 344 -19.57 15.32 -17.44
C ARG A 344 -19.00 15.93 -16.17
N ILE A 345 -19.86 16.05 -15.17
CA ILE A 345 -19.51 16.51 -13.83
C ILE A 345 -19.94 15.44 -12.83
N THR A 346 -19.01 14.96 -12.03
CA THR A 346 -19.31 14.05 -10.93
C THR A 346 -18.84 14.68 -9.64
N SER A 347 -19.74 14.88 -8.69
CA SER A 347 -19.43 15.37 -7.34
C SER A 347 -19.82 14.32 -6.33
N SER A 348 -18.90 13.97 -5.44
CA SER A 348 -19.16 13.02 -4.36
C SER A 348 -18.79 13.58 -3.00
N ALA A 349 -19.58 13.18 -2.00
CA ALA A 349 -19.33 13.41 -0.59
C ALA A 349 -19.31 12.03 0.10
N ASP A 350 -18.15 11.67 0.66
CA ASP A 350 -17.94 10.37 1.26
C ASP A 350 -17.54 10.52 2.72
N TYR A 351 -18.16 9.70 3.58
CA TYR A 351 -17.77 9.50 4.97
C TYR A 351 -17.29 8.08 5.18
N THR A 352 -16.18 7.93 5.89
CA THR A 352 -15.67 6.65 6.37
C THR A 352 -15.25 6.80 7.83
N GLY A 353 -15.86 6.01 8.72
CA GLY A 353 -15.47 5.90 10.11
C GLY A 353 -15.03 4.49 10.46
N SER A 354 -13.96 4.34 11.24
CA SER A 354 -13.59 3.08 11.86
C SER A 354 -13.23 3.28 13.35
N PHE A 355 -13.61 2.30 14.14
CA PHE A 355 -13.50 2.32 15.60
C PHE A 355 -12.93 0.98 16.05
N ASP A 356 -11.75 1.03 16.61
CA ASP A 356 -10.99 -0.11 17.09
C ASP A 356 -10.88 -0.04 18.60
N ASN A 357 -11.30 -1.06 19.33
CA ASN A 357 -11.26 -1.10 20.78
C ASN A 357 -10.62 -2.41 21.25
N SER A 358 -9.80 -2.30 22.29
CA SER A 358 -9.25 -3.44 23.01
C SER A 358 -9.15 -3.11 24.49
N LYS A 359 -9.61 -4.02 25.35
CA LYS A 359 -9.56 -3.89 26.81
C LYS A 359 -9.10 -5.19 27.40
N GLN A 360 -8.38 -5.13 28.51
CA GLN A 360 -8.13 -6.31 29.32
C GLN A 360 -9.37 -6.60 30.19
N ASP A 361 -9.66 -7.89 30.41
CA ASP A 361 -10.70 -8.30 31.35
C ASP A 361 -10.24 -8.01 32.78
N PRO A 362 -10.90 -7.07 33.52
CA PRO A 362 -10.52 -6.72 34.88
C PRO A 362 -10.60 -7.91 35.83
N ASN A 363 -11.51 -8.85 35.57
CA ASN A 363 -11.73 -10.00 36.45
C ASN A 363 -10.61 -11.04 36.34
N LEU A 364 -10.08 -11.22 35.14
CA LEU A 364 -8.95 -12.12 34.86
C LEU A 364 -7.58 -11.49 35.20
N ASN A 365 -7.49 -10.16 35.17
CA ASN A 365 -6.26 -9.42 35.34
C ASN A 365 -6.15 -8.67 36.68
N TYR A 366 -6.86 -9.12 37.72
CA TYR A 366 -6.81 -8.57 39.07
C TYR A 366 -7.03 -7.05 39.16
N GLY A 367 -8.00 -6.53 38.39
CA GLY A 367 -8.32 -5.10 38.35
C GLY A 367 -7.30 -4.23 37.55
N ARG A 368 -6.33 -4.82 36.84
CA ARG A 368 -5.46 -4.08 35.96
C ARG A 368 -6.27 -3.42 34.84
N ILE A 369 -5.99 -2.15 34.61
CA ILE A 369 -6.58 -1.38 33.50
C ILE A 369 -5.53 -1.32 32.40
N ASP A 370 -5.90 -1.80 31.21
CA ASP A 370 -5.15 -1.58 29.97
C ASP A 370 -6.17 -1.51 28.84
N GLU A 371 -6.52 -0.29 28.45
CA GLU A 371 -7.53 0.01 27.44
C GLU A 371 -6.89 0.74 26.29
N TYR A 372 -7.20 0.32 25.07
CA TYR A 372 -6.80 0.93 23.82
C TYR A 372 -8.03 1.23 22.98
N LYS A 373 -8.10 2.43 22.41
CA LYS A 373 -9.14 2.83 21.49
C LYS A 373 -8.55 3.65 20.36
N SER A 374 -8.84 3.28 19.13
CA SER A 374 -8.49 4.04 17.94
C SER A 374 -9.76 4.45 17.20
N THR A 375 -9.85 5.72 16.86
CA THR A 375 -10.97 6.30 16.14
C THR A 375 -10.45 7.00 14.89
N TYR A 376 -10.93 6.56 13.73
CA TYR A 376 -10.64 7.16 12.44
C TYR A 376 -11.96 7.63 11.80
N ASN A 377 -12.09 8.92 11.53
CA ASN A 377 -13.21 9.49 10.81
C ASN A 377 -12.66 10.34 9.67
N ARG A 378 -13.10 10.08 8.44
CA ARG A 378 -12.71 10.83 7.25
C ARG A 378 -13.94 11.29 6.49
N ILE A 379 -14.02 12.58 6.22
CA ILE A 379 -14.97 13.17 5.29
C ILE A 379 -14.17 13.65 4.08
N SER A 380 -14.64 13.33 2.87
CA SER A 380 -14.02 13.79 1.64
C SER A 380 -15.05 14.28 0.64
N LEU A 381 -14.72 15.38 -0.03
CA LEU A 381 -15.46 15.94 -1.17
C LEU A 381 -14.59 15.79 -2.41
N THR A 382 -15.09 15.14 -3.45
CA THR A 382 -14.35 14.92 -4.70
C THR A 382 -15.18 15.42 -5.88
N ASN A 383 -14.55 16.15 -6.80
CA ASN A 383 -15.17 16.62 -8.03
C ASN A 383 -14.35 16.18 -9.22
N ASN A 384 -15.03 15.65 -10.23
CA ASN A 384 -14.48 15.27 -11.51
C ASN A 384 -15.23 16.05 -12.60
N PHE A 385 -14.49 16.77 -13.43
CA PHE A 385 -15.00 17.50 -14.57
C PHE A 385 -14.31 16.99 -15.83
N THR A 386 -15.08 16.51 -16.81
CA THR A 386 -14.54 15.99 -18.08
C THR A 386 -15.26 16.64 -19.24
N VAL A 387 -14.49 17.04 -20.25
CA VAL A 387 -15.00 17.60 -21.51
C VAL A 387 -14.45 16.75 -22.65
N ARG A 388 -15.35 16.24 -23.50
CA ARG A 388 -15.02 15.46 -24.72
C ARG A 388 -15.70 16.07 -25.95
N PRO A 389 -14.95 16.48 -26.99
CA PRO A 389 -15.52 16.89 -28.25
C PRO A 389 -16.22 15.71 -28.97
N HIS A 390 -17.33 15.96 -29.67
CA HIS A 390 -18.00 14.97 -30.47
C HIS A 390 -17.35 14.72 -31.84
N ARG A 391 -16.49 15.64 -32.31
CA ARG A 391 -15.80 15.49 -33.60
C ARG A 391 -14.33 15.10 -33.38
N GLU A 392 -13.75 14.46 -34.37
CA GLU A 392 -12.30 14.16 -34.37
C GLU A 392 -11.47 15.42 -34.53
N TYR A 393 -11.24 16.12 -33.42
CA TYR A 393 -10.26 17.20 -33.36
C TYR A 393 -8.92 16.68 -32.85
N PHE A 394 -7.86 17.45 -33.03
CA PHE A 394 -6.58 17.20 -32.38
C PHE A 394 -6.72 17.09 -30.87
N PHE A 395 -7.55 17.95 -30.27
CA PHE A 395 -7.93 17.88 -28.85
C PHE A 395 -9.01 16.79 -28.65
N LYS A 396 -8.74 15.80 -27.77
CA LYS A 396 -9.62 14.63 -27.52
C LYS A 396 -10.38 14.74 -26.21
N GLU A 397 -9.71 15.16 -25.13
CA GLU A 397 -10.32 15.21 -23.81
C GLU A 397 -9.60 16.21 -22.91
N PHE A 398 -10.34 16.85 -22.04
CA PHE A 398 -9.83 17.55 -20.85
C PHE A 398 -10.50 16.99 -19.61
N THR A 399 -9.70 16.71 -18.57
CA THR A 399 -10.20 16.27 -17.27
C THR A 399 -9.59 17.13 -16.17
N PHE A 400 -10.42 17.56 -15.24
CA PHE A 400 -10.02 18.23 -14.01
C PHE A 400 -10.59 17.47 -12.82
N ASN A 401 -9.70 16.97 -11.93
CA ASN A 401 -10.06 16.28 -10.70
C ASN A 401 -9.63 17.13 -9.52
N SER A 402 -10.49 17.31 -8.54
CA SER A 402 -10.16 17.96 -7.27
C SER A 402 -10.76 17.22 -6.09
N SER A 403 -10.07 17.22 -4.96
CA SER A 403 -10.58 16.63 -3.73
C SER A 403 -10.08 17.38 -2.51
N VAL A 404 -10.94 17.47 -1.51
CA VAL A 404 -10.60 17.96 -0.17
C VAL A 404 -11.04 16.91 0.84
N SER A 405 -10.19 16.56 1.78
CA SER A 405 -10.55 15.64 2.86
C SER A 405 -10.05 16.13 4.20
N GLN A 406 -10.89 15.95 5.23
CA GLN A 406 -10.57 16.18 6.63
C GLN A 406 -10.68 14.84 7.37
N GLN A 407 -9.68 14.52 8.16
CA GLN A 407 -9.70 13.39 9.06
C GLN A 407 -9.76 13.87 10.52
N ILE A 408 -10.37 13.05 11.38
CA ILE A 408 -10.23 13.09 12.83
C ILE A 408 -9.75 11.69 13.20
N ASP A 409 -8.53 11.59 13.67
CA ASP A 409 -7.82 10.34 13.84
C ASP A 409 -7.17 10.36 15.22
N GLN A 410 -7.76 9.63 16.16
CA GLN A 410 -7.42 9.66 17.57
C GLN A 410 -7.03 8.26 18.05
N LEU A 411 -6.02 8.23 18.90
CA LEU A 411 -5.57 7.05 19.59
C LEU A 411 -5.59 7.36 21.08
N GLU A 412 -6.42 6.63 21.83
CA GLU A 412 -6.55 6.76 23.28
C GLU A 412 -6.00 5.50 23.96
N GLN A 413 -5.21 5.69 25.00
CA GLN A 413 -4.74 4.63 25.87
C GLN A 413 -5.00 5.00 27.33
N ARG A 414 -5.47 4.05 28.11
CA ARG A 414 -5.65 4.15 29.53
C ARG A 414 -5.04 2.94 30.21
N ARG A 415 -4.03 3.16 31.04
CA ARG A 415 -3.26 2.06 31.63
C ARG A 415 -2.99 2.28 33.11
N LEU A 416 -3.11 1.21 33.91
CA LEU A 416 -2.58 1.17 35.25
C LEU A 416 -1.05 0.99 35.18
N VAL A 417 -0.31 1.99 35.63
CA VAL A 417 1.15 1.94 35.78
C VAL A 417 1.47 1.72 37.26
N ALA A 418 2.11 0.61 37.55
CA ALA A 418 2.48 0.21 38.90
C ALA A 418 4.00 0.06 39.00
N PRO A 419 4.72 1.07 39.52
CA PRO A 419 6.16 0.95 39.77
C PRO A 419 6.40 -0.13 40.85
N GLN A 420 7.44 -0.94 40.73
CA GLN A 420 7.74 -1.99 41.72
C GLN A 420 8.10 -1.41 43.10
N ARG A 421 8.80 -0.33 43.15
CA ARG A 421 9.22 0.37 44.36
C ARG A 421 8.99 1.87 44.24
N TYR A 422 9.51 2.46 43.21
CA TYR A 422 9.30 3.83 42.75
C TYR A 422 9.56 3.94 41.26
N GLY A 423 9.08 4.99 40.62
CA GLY A 423 9.37 5.35 39.22
C GLY A 423 10.01 6.71 39.16
N ILE A 424 10.95 6.88 38.25
CA ILE A 424 11.61 8.16 37.99
C ILE A 424 11.08 8.69 36.65
N VAL A 425 10.50 9.87 36.70
CA VAL A 425 9.89 10.48 35.52
C VAL A 425 10.56 11.83 35.21
N PRO A 426 11.43 11.92 34.22
CA PRO A 426 11.97 13.19 33.73
C PRO A 426 10.83 14.00 33.07
N THR A 427 10.62 15.24 33.53
CA THR A 427 9.52 16.10 33.04
C THR A 427 10.01 17.37 32.34
N SER A 428 11.30 17.68 32.39
CA SER A 428 11.86 18.90 31.76
C SER A 428 11.71 18.86 30.24
N THR A 429 11.39 20.03 29.68
CA THR A 429 11.40 20.28 28.22
C THR A 429 12.58 21.16 27.80
N GLU A 430 13.50 21.46 28.74
CA GLU A 430 14.69 22.27 28.54
C GLU A 430 15.95 21.44 28.78
N GLU A 431 17.05 21.80 28.11
CA GLU A 431 18.35 21.18 28.35
C GLU A 431 18.90 21.58 29.73
N GLY A 432 19.66 20.67 30.31
CA GLY A 432 20.36 20.96 31.59
C GLY A 432 20.07 19.95 32.69
N VAL A 433 20.37 20.32 33.92
CA VAL A 433 20.21 19.51 35.11
C VAL A 433 18.92 19.84 35.81
N HIS A 434 18.09 18.85 36.03
CA HIS A 434 16.73 18.99 36.58
C HIS A 434 16.42 17.90 37.60
N ASP A 435 15.58 18.22 38.59
CA ASP A 435 15.01 17.21 39.47
C ASP A 435 13.96 16.40 38.70
N ALA A 436 14.09 15.09 38.70
CA ALA A 436 13.07 14.19 38.15
C ALA A 436 11.88 14.05 39.10
N HIS A 437 10.70 13.88 38.58
CA HIS A 437 9.52 13.56 39.38
C HIS A 437 9.59 12.10 39.87
N ILE A 438 9.29 11.88 41.13
CA ILE A 438 9.31 10.55 41.75
C ILE A 438 7.87 10.07 41.93
N VAL A 439 7.55 8.91 41.39
CA VAL A 439 6.26 8.25 41.56
C VAL A 439 6.39 7.10 42.57
N PHE A 440 5.74 7.20 43.72
CA PHE A 440 5.83 6.21 44.80
C PHE A 440 4.67 5.20 44.81
N SER A 441 3.59 5.46 44.11
CA SER A 441 2.41 4.61 44.05
C SER A 441 1.96 4.37 42.63
N GLU A 442 1.12 3.37 42.47
CA GLU A 442 0.44 3.14 41.18
C GLU A 442 -0.48 4.30 40.81
N TYR A 443 -0.65 4.52 39.54
CA TYR A 443 -1.54 5.55 38.97
C TYR A 443 -2.14 5.09 37.67
N ILE A 444 -3.24 5.72 37.26
CA ILE A 444 -3.81 5.54 35.94
C ILE A 444 -3.20 6.61 35.04
N ALA A 445 -2.57 6.14 33.96
CA ALA A 445 -2.08 6.98 32.89
C ALA A 445 -3.11 7.08 31.79
N ASP A 446 -3.46 8.30 31.41
CA ASP A 446 -4.31 8.62 30.25
C ASP A 446 -3.47 9.28 29.18
N TYR A 447 -3.51 8.72 27.98
CA TYR A 447 -2.75 9.20 26.81
C TYR A 447 -3.68 9.35 25.62
N LEU A 448 -3.60 10.49 24.95
CA LEU A 448 -4.34 10.79 23.73
C LEU A 448 -3.37 11.26 22.66
N THR A 449 -3.41 10.63 21.47
CA THR A 449 -2.92 11.23 20.24
C THR A 449 -4.10 11.82 19.48
N ASP A 450 -4.17 13.15 19.34
CA ASP A 450 -5.22 13.86 18.59
C ASP A 450 -4.65 14.29 17.24
N GLY A 451 -4.97 13.55 16.19
CA GLY A 451 -4.61 13.84 14.81
C GLY A 451 -5.79 14.43 14.04
N LYS A 452 -5.53 15.48 13.24
CA LYS A 452 -6.50 16.11 12.33
C LYS A 452 -5.87 16.36 10.96
N PRO A 453 -5.52 15.29 10.21
CA PRO A 453 -4.99 15.43 8.86
C PRO A 453 -5.98 16.10 7.92
N PHE A 454 -5.52 17.12 7.22
CA PHE A 454 -6.22 17.80 6.14
C PHE A 454 -5.44 17.58 4.85
N ASN A 455 -6.13 17.17 3.78
CA ASN A 455 -5.53 16.96 2.48
C ASN A 455 -6.35 17.68 1.40
N ALA A 456 -5.65 18.33 0.46
CA ALA A 456 -6.23 18.93 -0.73
C ALA A 456 -5.47 18.41 -1.96
N PHE A 457 -6.21 18.16 -3.03
CA PHE A 457 -5.70 17.61 -4.27
C PHE A 457 -6.33 18.32 -5.46
N ALA A 458 -5.54 18.59 -6.49
CA ALA A 458 -6.00 19.06 -7.78
C ALA A 458 -5.13 18.48 -8.90
N LYS A 459 -5.78 17.95 -9.96
CA LYS A 459 -5.12 17.46 -11.16
C LYS A 459 -5.86 17.91 -12.40
N ALA A 460 -5.12 18.49 -13.34
CA ALA A 460 -5.62 18.84 -14.67
C ALA A 460 -4.85 18.06 -15.72
N LYS A 461 -5.55 17.46 -16.69
CA LYS A 461 -4.94 16.75 -17.81
C LYS A 461 -5.68 17.01 -19.11
N ALA A 462 -4.95 17.03 -20.23
CA ALA A 462 -5.47 17.12 -21.58
C ALA A 462 -4.90 16.01 -22.45
N LEU A 463 -5.76 15.37 -23.21
CA LEU A 463 -5.40 14.35 -24.20
C LEU A 463 -5.52 14.95 -25.61
N PHE A 464 -4.46 14.79 -26.39
CA PHE A 464 -4.41 15.17 -27.79
C PHE A 464 -4.15 13.93 -28.63
N GLY A 465 -4.63 13.92 -29.87
CA GLY A 465 -4.42 12.79 -30.75
C GLY A 465 -4.42 13.18 -32.22
N ILE A 466 -3.50 12.59 -32.98
CA ILE A 466 -3.37 12.77 -34.43
C ILE A 466 -3.01 11.46 -35.12
N GLN A 467 -3.71 11.17 -36.19
CA GLN A 467 -3.39 10.05 -37.07
C GLN A 467 -2.34 10.47 -38.10
N THR A 468 -1.24 9.74 -38.17
CA THR A 468 -0.18 9.97 -39.18
C THR A 468 0.07 8.66 -39.94
N GLY A 469 -0.56 8.53 -41.10
CA GLY A 469 -0.53 7.28 -41.87
C GLY A 469 -1.13 6.11 -41.09
N SER A 470 -0.35 5.06 -40.86
CA SER A 470 -0.77 3.87 -40.09
C SER A 470 -0.54 3.99 -38.57
N VAL A 471 -0.09 5.17 -38.10
CA VAL A 471 0.25 5.40 -36.68
C VAL A 471 -0.78 6.32 -36.07
N ASP A 472 -1.46 5.84 -34.98
CA ASP A 472 -2.26 6.68 -34.08
C ASP A 472 -1.33 7.22 -33.00
N ASN A 473 -1.20 8.55 -32.94
CA ASN A 473 -0.34 9.26 -31.99
C ASN A 473 -1.22 9.97 -30.96
N ARG A 474 -0.98 9.73 -29.69
CA ARG A 474 -1.67 10.39 -28.59
C ARG A 474 -0.68 11.01 -27.62
N PHE A 475 -1.00 12.19 -27.15
CA PHE A 475 -0.19 12.95 -26.20
C PHE A 475 -1.06 13.30 -25.00
N LEU A 476 -0.66 12.83 -23.84
CA LEU A 476 -1.27 13.18 -22.56
C LEU A 476 -0.35 14.16 -21.85
N VAL A 477 -0.89 15.33 -21.49
CA VAL A 477 -0.16 16.37 -20.77
C VAL A 477 -0.96 16.77 -19.56
N GLY A 478 -0.30 16.98 -18.42
CA GLY A 478 -1.01 17.43 -17.23
C GLY A 478 -0.11 17.86 -16.09
N ALA A 479 -0.76 18.34 -15.06
CA ALA A 479 -0.15 18.74 -13.79
C ALA A 479 -1.01 18.31 -12.61
N GLU A 480 -0.36 18.05 -11.47
CA GLU A 480 -0.95 17.59 -10.23
C GLU A 480 -0.35 18.34 -9.05
N TRP A 481 -1.21 18.74 -8.12
CA TRP A 481 -0.84 19.35 -6.86
C TRP A 481 -1.53 18.66 -5.69
N ASN A 482 -0.76 18.37 -4.64
CA ASN A 482 -1.23 17.81 -3.39
C ASN A 482 -0.74 18.67 -2.23
N TYR A 483 -1.60 18.91 -1.27
CA TYR A 483 -1.29 19.56 0.00
C TYR A 483 -1.69 18.68 1.16
N SER A 484 -0.84 18.56 2.19
CA SER A 484 -1.11 17.78 3.39
C SER A 484 -0.59 18.50 4.63
N LYS A 485 -1.44 18.62 5.67
CA LYS A 485 -1.11 19.17 6.99
C LYS A 485 -1.93 18.49 8.07
N ASN A 486 -1.34 18.35 9.25
CA ASN A 486 -2.06 17.88 10.44
C ASN A 486 -2.36 19.07 11.36
N PHE A 487 -3.64 19.30 11.69
CA PHE A 487 -4.12 20.37 12.57
C PHE A 487 -4.45 19.89 13.98
N GLY A 488 -4.07 18.66 14.36
CA GLY A 488 -4.36 18.09 15.65
C GLY A 488 -3.55 18.68 16.79
N LYS A 489 -4.03 18.42 18.01
CA LYS A 489 -3.30 18.77 19.25
C LYS A 489 -2.05 17.90 19.43
N GLY A 490 -1.96 16.77 18.70
CA GLY A 490 -0.86 15.82 18.80
C GLY A 490 -0.92 14.98 20.07
N GLN A 491 0.21 14.82 20.73
CA GLN A 491 0.33 14.02 21.94
C GLN A 491 -0.13 14.83 23.16
N VAL A 492 -1.14 14.30 23.87
CA VAL A 492 -1.75 14.94 25.04
C VAL A 492 -1.76 13.92 26.19
N TYR A 493 -0.98 14.19 27.22
CA TYR A 493 -0.91 13.38 28.45
C TYR A 493 -0.32 14.20 29.60
N ASP A 494 -0.48 13.69 30.82
CA ASP A 494 0.12 14.25 32.02
C ASP A 494 1.60 13.81 32.08
N LEU A 495 2.54 14.78 32.01
CA LEU A 495 3.97 14.52 32.11
C LEU A 495 4.38 13.81 33.41
N TYR A 496 3.63 14.02 34.47
CA TYR A 496 3.88 13.39 35.78
C TYR A 496 3.31 11.97 35.87
N LYS A 497 2.48 11.56 34.92
CA LYS A 497 1.82 10.25 34.86
C LYS A 497 1.91 9.63 33.46
N PRO A 498 3.11 9.40 32.94
CA PRO A 498 3.30 8.81 31.61
C PRO A 498 2.85 7.33 31.57
N LEU A 499 2.66 6.76 30.38
CA LEU A 499 2.31 5.35 30.20
C LEU A 499 3.41 4.37 30.67
N SER A 500 4.60 4.85 30.97
CA SER A 500 5.72 4.08 31.52
C SER A 500 6.60 4.97 32.38
N VAL A 501 7.06 4.47 33.52
CA VAL A 501 8.01 5.16 34.41
C VAL A 501 9.47 4.94 34.02
N SER A 502 9.75 4.12 33.03
CA SER A 502 11.09 3.84 32.51
C SER A 502 11.12 3.90 31.00
N GLY A 503 12.13 4.54 30.43
CA GLY A 503 12.31 4.63 28.98
C GLY A 503 11.32 5.54 28.26
N TRP A 504 10.72 6.50 28.95
CA TRP A 504 9.80 7.49 28.37
C TRP A 504 10.56 8.74 27.91
N GLY A 505 11.26 8.63 26.78
CA GLY A 505 12.03 9.75 26.19
C GLY A 505 11.19 10.75 25.37
N ALA A 506 9.86 10.70 25.45
CA ALA A 506 8.99 11.58 24.69
C ALA A 506 8.48 12.75 25.54
N ARG A 507 8.17 13.86 24.88
CA ARG A 507 7.46 15.03 25.44
C ARG A 507 6.28 15.39 24.55
N PRO A 508 5.20 16.00 25.07
CA PRO A 508 4.04 16.40 24.27
C PRO A 508 4.43 17.31 23.11
N ARG A 509 3.89 17.02 21.92
CA ARG A 509 4.08 17.81 20.72
C ARG A 509 2.74 18.05 20.01
N ALA A 510 2.45 19.32 19.69
CA ALA A 510 1.28 19.69 18.90
C ALA A 510 1.54 19.45 17.40
N TYR A 511 0.70 18.67 16.74
CA TYR A 511 0.84 18.42 15.29
C TYR A 511 0.52 19.65 14.45
N SER A 512 -0.32 20.54 14.97
CA SER A 512 -0.65 21.83 14.32
C SER A 512 0.58 22.73 14.13
N SER A 513 1.64 22.57 14.93
CA SER A 513 2.91 23.33 14.80
C SER A 513 3.77 22.81 13.63
N ILE A 514 3.52 21.61 13.13
CA ILE A 514 4.27 21.02 12.02
C ILE A 514 3.83 21.70 10.71
N PRO A 515 4.77 22.21 9.88
CA PRO A 515 4.43 22.79 8.58
C PRO A 515 3.72 21.79 7.66
N GLY A 516 2.81 22.31 6.82
CA GLY A 516 2.23 21.48 5.75
C GLY A 516 3.22 21.28 4.61
N ILE A 517 3.07 20.17 3.90
CA ILE A 517 3.86 19.87 2.70
C ILE A 517 3.01 20.01 1.44
N GLN A 518 3.65 20.42 0.35
CA GLN A 518 3.05 20.52 -0.98
C GLN A 518 3.87 19.69 -1.95
N ASN A 519 3.21 18.80 -2.68
CA ASN A 519 3.82 18.03 -3.75
C ASN A 519 3.26 18.50 -5.08
N PHE A 520 4.13 18.99 -5.96
CA PHE A 520 3.79 19.41 -7.31
C PHE A 520 4.44 18.50 -8.33
N SER A 521 3.71 18.15 -9.37
CA SER A 521 4.18 17.29 -10.46
C SER A 521 3.60 17.75 -11.79
N ALA A 522 4.39 17.68 -12.85
CA ALA A 522 3.94 17.79 -14.24
C ALA A 522 4.28 16.50 -14.97
N PHE A 523 3.48 16.13 -15.95
CA PHE A 523 3.71 14.91 -16.74
C PHE A 523 3.35 15.10 -18.19
N LEU A 524 4.12 14.36 -19.02
CA LEU A 524 3.91 14.21 -20.44
C LEU A 524 4.02 12.73 -20.78
N GLU A 525 3.06 12.20 -21.54
CA GLU A 525 3.11 10.82 -22.03
C GLU A 525 2.73 10.78 -23.51
N TYR A 526 3.52 10.06 -24.27
CA TYR A 526 3.27 9.75 -25.66
C TYR A 526 2.88 8.29 -25.81
N ASN A 527 1.71 8.06 -26.41
CA ASN A 527 1.21 6.75 -26.73
C ASN A 527 1.11 6.64 -28.28
N ALA A 528 1.77 5.65 -28.86
CA ALA A 528 1.72 5.39 -30.28
C ALA A 528 1.22 3.97 -30.55
N THR A 529 0.26 3.84 -31.47
CA THR A 529 -0.17 2.55 -31.98
C THR A 529 0.11 2.50 -33.49
N ALA A 530 1.00 1.62 -33.88
CA ALA A 530 1.37 1.41 -35.28
C ALA A 530 0.91 0.02 -35.74
N THR A 531 0.35 -0.06 -36.96
CA THR A 531 0.00 -1.32 -37.62
C THR A 531 0.79 -1.45 -38.93
N ALA A 532 1.59 -2.51 -39.03
CA ALA A 532 2.39 -2.84 -40.20
C ALA A 532 2.07 -4.27 -40.68
N GLY A 533 1.31 -4.39 -41.77
CA GLY A 533 0.72 -5.68 -42.15
C GLY A 533 -0.21 -6.22 -41.06
N ASN A 534 0.09 -7.42 -40.57
CA ASN A 534 -0.67 -8.06 -39.47
C ASN A 534 0.03 -7.89 -38.11
N HIS A 535 1.13 -7.14 -38.00
CA HIS A 535 1.80 -6.78 -36.77
C HIS A 535 1.20 -5.50 -36.18
N ARG A 536 1.02 -5.47 -34.86
CA ARG A 536 0.62 -4.27 -34.13
C ARG A 536 1.64 -3.97 -33.04
N LEU A 537 2.14 -2.75 -33.05
CA LEU A 537 3.07 -2.21 -32.06
C LEU A 537 2.36 -1.10 -31.27
N GLU A 538 2.41 -1.18 -29.96
CA GLU A 538 1.88 -0.17 -29.06
C GLU A 538 3.03 0.31 -28.17
N LEU A 539 3.38 1.58 -28.26
CA LEU A 539 4.40 2.23 -27.45
C LEU A 539 3.72 3.17 -26.46
N GLN A 540 4.15 3.11 -25.23
CA GLN A 540 3.84 4.09 -24.19
C GLN A 540 5.17 4.62 -23.65
N ALA A 541 5.45 5.92 -23.76
CA ALA A 541 6.64 6.55 -23.26
C ALA A 541 6.29 7.85 -22.54
N GLY A 542 6.72 8.02 -21.32
CA GLY A 542 6.33 9.16 -20.50
C GLY A 542 7.44 9.68 -19.59
N LEU A 543 7.30 10.93 -19.21
CA LEU A 543 8.15 11.61 -18.25
C LEU A 543 7.26 12.33 -17.23
N ARG A 544 7.54 12.12 -15.96
CA ARG A 544 6.92 12.86 -14.86
C ARG A 544 7.97 13.58 -14.05
N THR A 545 7.63 14.79 -13.60
CA THR A 545 8.41 15.52 -12.59
C THR A 545 7.76 15.34 -11.22
N ALA A 546 8.56 15.42 -10.17
CA ALA A 546 8.07 15.46 -8.80
C ALA A 546 8.92 16.45 -7.99
N SER A 547 8.28 17.31 -7.20
CA SER A 547 8.95 18.33 -6.39
C SER A 547 8.16 18.59 -5.12
N LEU A 548 8.85 18.67 -3.97
CA LEU A 548 8.28 19.19 -2.73
C LEU A 548 8.52 20.70 -2.62
N LEU A 549 7.44 21.42 -2.33
CA LEU A 549 7.43 22.86 -2.17
C LEU A 549 7.11 23.24 -0.72
N GLY A 550 7.62 24.37 -0.26
CA GLY A 550 7.32 24.90 1.06
C GLY A 550 8.10 24.26 2.22
N LEU A 551 9.15 23.47 1.92
CA LEU A 551 10.09 23.00 2.93
C LEU A 551 11.04 24.13 3.40
N ASP A 552 11.62 23.93 4.59
CA ASP A 552 12.72 24.77 5.06
C ASP A 552 13.89 24.74 4.07
N ARG A 553 14.60 25.87 3.90
CA ARG A 553 15.72 25.99 2.96
C ARG A 553 16.88 25.03 3.24
N ARG A 554 16.99 24.56 4.48
CA ARG A 554 18.01 23.57 4.88
C ARG A 554 17.82 22.21 4.22
N TYR A 555 16.59 21.85 3.82
CA TYR A 555 16.34 20.57 3.14
C TYR A 555 16.97 20.53 1.76
N GLU A 556 17.80 19.52 1.50
CA GLU A 556 18.40 19.29 0.19
C GLU A 556 17.34 19.14 -0.92
N MET A 557 16.16 18.65 -0.58
CA MET A 557 15.02 18.46 -1.50
C MET A 557 14.29 19.74 -1.87
N GLN A 558 14.46 20.84 -1.12
CA GLN A 558 13.70 22.07 -1.34
C GLN A 558 13.90 22.59 -2.77
N GLY A 559 12.82 22.67 -3.54
CA GLY A 559 12.82 23.17 -4.91
C GLY A 559 13.51 22.25 -5.93
N LYS A 560 14.05 21.09 -5.55
CA LYS A 560 14.60 20.11 -6.50
C LYS A 560 13.50 19.42 -7.29
N ILE A 561 13.78 19.18 -8.58
CA ILE A 561 12.89 18.46 -9.49
C ILE A 561 13.48 17.05 -9.71
N TYR A 562 12.71 16.03 -9.38
CA TYR A 562 13.04 14.63 -9.64
C TYR A 562 12.31 14.16 -10.89
N LEU A 563 12.99 13.37 -11.73
CA LEU A 563 12.48 12.90 -13.00
C LEU A 563 12.20 11.41 -12.95
N ASP A 564 11.03 11.01 -13.41
CA ASP A 564 10.53 9.64 -13.51
C ASP A 564 10.26 9.26 -14.99
N PRO A 565 11.30 8.90 -15.77
CA PRO A 565 11.12 8.39 -17.13
C PRO A 565 10.56 6.97 -17.11
N ARG A 566 9.66 6.67 -18.05
CA ARG A 566 9.00 5.35 -18.19
C ARG A 566 8.79 5.04 -19.66
N ALA A 567 8.94 3.78 -20.03
CA ALA A 567 8.62 3.31 -21.37
C ALA A 567 8.16 1.85 -21.33
N SER A 568 7.12 1.54 -22.07
CA SER A 568 6.61 0.18 -22.29
C SER A 568 6.26 -0.01 -23.76
N LEU A 569 6.57 -1.18 -24.30
CA LEU A 569 6.29 -1.56 -25.68
C LEU A 569 5.53 -2.89 -25.67
N LYS A 570 4.45 -2.96 -26.43
CA LYS A 570 3.74 -4.19 -26.71
C LYS A 570 3.82 -4.50 -28.19
N TRP A 571 4.20 -5.71 -28.51
CA TRP A 571 4.23 -6.24 -29.86
C TRP A 571 3.26 -7.40 -29.98
N SER A 572 2.14 -7.17 -30.68
CA SER A 572 1.19 -8.22 -31.04
C SER A 572 1.59 -8.81 -32.40
N LEU A 573 1.88 -10.11 -32.39
CA LEU A 573 2.25 -10.85 -33.58
C LEU A 573 1.03 -11.15 -34.46
N PRO A 574 1.23 -11.47 -35.74
CA PRO A 574 0.16 -11.98 -36.59
C PRO A 574 -0.48 -13.21 -35.99
N SER A 575 -1.79 -13.34 -36.10
CA SER A 575 -2.47 -14.57 -35.67
C SER A 575 -2.08 -15.75 -36.55
N ILE A 576 -1.79 -16.88 -35.92
CA ILE A 576 -1.46 -18.15 -36.58
C ILE A 576 -2.66 -19.04 -36.49
N SER A 577 -3.16 -19.60 -37.63
CA SER A 577 -4.25 -20.57 -37.60
C SER A 577 -3.72 -21.94 -37.17
N VAL A 578 -4.22 -22.48 -36.07
CA VAL A 578 -3.91 -23.80 -35.55
C VAL A 578 -5.20 -24.59 -35.41
N GLY A 579 -5.37 -25.65 -36.20
CA GLY A 579 -6.60 -26.45 -36.17
C GLY A 579 -7.88 -25.65 -36.57
N GLY A 580 -7.74 -24.57 -37.35
CA GLY A 580 -8.86 -23.69 -37.71
C GLY A 580 -9.15 -22.56 -36.76
N GLU A 581 -8.52 -22.55 -35.56
CA GLU A 581 -8.65 -21.53 -34.55
C GLU A 581 -7.47 -20.56 -34.54
N PRO A 582 -7.66 -19.26 -34.29
CA PRO A 582 -6.59 -18.28 -34.27
C PRO A 582 -5.80 -18.34 -32.97
N LEU A 583 -4.50 -18.64 -33.07
CA LEU A 583 -3.51 -18.45 -32.00
C LEU A 583 -3.00 -17.00 -32.05
N ARG A 584 -3.16 -16.25 -30.97
CA ARG A 584 -2.74 -14.87 -30.84
C ARG A 584 -1.66 -14.76 -29.77
N LEU A 585 -0.56 -14.10 -30.13
CA LEU A 585 0.60 -13.93 -29.27
C LEU A 585 0.93 -12.44 -29.16
N ALA A 586 1.21 -11.98 -27.96
CA ALA A 586 1.76 -10.64 -27.74
C ALA A 586 2.88 -10.67 -26.69
N VAL A 587 3.93 -9.88 -26.93
CA VAL A 587 5.05 -9.69 -26.01
C VAL A 587 5.01 -8.24 -25.54
N VAL A 588 5.08 -8.04 -24.24
CA VAL A 588 5.14 -6.73 -23.61
C VAL A 588 6.46 -6.62 -22.86
N GLY A 589 7.19 -5.51 -23.05
CA GLY A 589 8.39 -5.21 -22.29
C GLY A 589 8.40 -3.76 -21.85
N GLY A 590 8.94 -3.49 -20.65
CA GLY A 590 8.97 -2.13 -20.14
C GLY A 590 10.05 -1.89 -19.10
N MET A 591 10.40 -0.61 -18.94
CA MET A 591 11.28 -0.11 -17.91
C MET A 591 10.83 1.28 -17.46
N GLY A 592 10.84 1.52 -16.14
CA GLY A 592 10.44 2.82 -15.61
C GLY A 592 11.00 3.09 -14.22
N LYS A 593 11.27 4.36 -13.95
CA LYS A 593 11.62 4.87 -12.63
C LYS A 593 10.37 5.48 -11.98
N THR A 594 10.22 5.26 -10.69
CA THR A 594 9.14 5.84 -9.88
C THR A 594 9.72 6.39 -8.59
N THR A 595 9.11 7.46 -8.09
CA THR A 595 9.59 8.21 -6.92
C THR A 595 8.46 8.37 -5.89
N LYS A 596 8.76 8.12 -4.60
CA LYS A 596 7.89 8.43 -3.44
C LYS A 596 8.56 9.50 -2.59
N MET A 597 7.83 10.58 -2.33
CA MET A 597 8.26 11.65 -1.42
C MET A 597 8.11 11.21 0.04
N PRO A 598 8.98 11.69 0.94
CA PRO A 598 8.84 11.39 2.37
C PRO A 598 7.57 12.04 2.95
N THR A 599 6.99 11.38 3.95
CA THR A 599 5.84 11.86 4.73
C THR A 599 6.25 12.90 5.77
N LEU A 600 5.27 13.57 6.38
CA LEU A 600 5.55 14.52 7.48
C LEU A 600 6.33 13.86 8.64
N ASN A 601 6.06 12.58 8.93
CA ASN A 601 6.75 11.87 10.02
C ASN A 601 8.25 11.67 9.79
N TYR A 602 8.68 11.48 8.53
CA TYR A 602 10.09 11.42 8.18
C TYR A 602 10.75 12.80 8.11
N LEU A 603 9.99 13.83 7.70
CA LEU A 603 10.52 15.19 7.54
C LEU A 603 10.63 15.94 8.87
N TYR A 604 9.66 15.75 9.75
CA TYR A 604 9.54 16.48 11.00
C TYR A 604 9.37 15.51 12.18
N PRO A 605 10.41 14.71 12.51
CA PRO A 605 10.36 13.78 13.64
C PRO A 605 10.19 14.54 14.97
N ASP A 606 9.79 13.84 16.03
CA ASP A 606 9.79 14.36 17.38
C ASP A 606 11.21 14.57 17.88
N LEU A 607 11.39 15.56 18.76
CA LEU A 607 12.65 15.74 19.47
C LEU A 607 12.93 14.53 20.34
N HIS A 608 14.18 14.13 20.41
CA HIS A 608 14.64 13.08 21.30
C HIS A 608 15.20 13.67 22.58
N TYR A 609 14.68 13.23 23.74
CA TYR A 609 15.14 13.62 25.05
C TYR A 609 16.00 12.50 25.63
N ASN A 610 17.27 12.75 25.79
CA ASN A 610 18.19 11.83 26.46
C ASN A 610 18.39 12.29 27.90
N ASP A 611 17.69 11.62 28.83
CA ASP A 611 17.68 11.94 30.26
C ASP A 611 18.66 11.02 30.99
N ILE A 612 19.84 11.55 31.36
CA ILE A 612 20.90 10.78 32.03
C ILE A 612 20.82 11.08 33.53
N THR A 613 20.70 10.03 34.33
CA THR A 613 20.68 10.17 35.80
C THR A 613 22.03 10.61 36.31
N GLU A 614 22.07 11.72 37.07
CA GLU A 614 23.27 12.25 37.76
C GLU A 614 23.28 11.90 39.26
N LEU A 615 22.11 11.89 39.91
CA LEU A 615 21.96 11.46 41.29
C LEU A 615 20.75 10.51 41.40
N SER A 616 20.91 9.40 42.11
CA SER A 616 19.87 8.40 42.37
C SER A 616 19.78 8.12 43.89
N TYR A 617 19.39 9.10 44.69
CA TYR A 617 19.23 8.94 46.11
C TYR A 617 17.81 8.62 46.54
N TYR A 618 17.61 7.46 47.19
CA TYR A 618 16.34 7.01 47.70
C TYR A 618 16.40 6.82 49.23
N ASP A 619 15.68 7.63 50.00
CA ASP A 619 15.51 7.46 51.44
C ASP A 619 14.39 6.49 51.75
N ILE A 620 14.69 5.34 52.35
CA ILE A 620 13.72 4.29 52.63
C ILE A 620 12.71 4.64 53.73
N ASN A 621 13.07 5.53 54.67
CA ASN A 621 12.29 5.90 55.84
C ASN A 621 11.32 7.06 55.53
N ARG A 622 11.76 8.01 54.73
CA ARG A 622 11.01 9.22 54.35
C ARG A 622 11.11 9.50 52.88
N PRO A 623 10.65 8.56 52.01
CA PRO A 623 10.92 8.63 50.56
C PRO A 623 10.41 9.91 49.89
N ALA A 624 9.23 10.40 50.26
CA ALA A 624 8.63 11.60 49.66
C ALA A 624 9.37 12.90 50.05
N GLU A 625 9.97 12.96 51.23
CA GLU A 625 10.60 14.18 51.75
C GLU A 625 12.07 14.27 51.45
N TYR A 626 12.78 13.13 51.42
CA TYR A 626 14.25 13.08 51.38
C TYR A 626 14.82 12.46 50.13
N SER A 627 14.07 11.66 49.34
CA SER A 627 14.60 11.12 48.11
C SER A 627 14.75 12.19 47.03
N ARG A 628 15.87 12.13 46.31
CA ARG A 628 16.15 13.02 45.20
C ARG A 628 16.78 12.28 44.04
N PHE A 629 16.19 12.50 42.85
CA PHE A 629 16.70 12.00 41.59
C PHE A 629 16.97 13.21 40.69
N VAL A 630 18.16 13.31 40.19
CA VAL A 630 18.60 14.41 39.35
C VAL A 630 18.98 13.83 38.02
N VAL A 631 18.44 14.42 36.96
CA VAL A 631 18.74 14.04 35.60
C VAL A 631 19.30 15.19 34.81
N ARG A 632 20.24 14.89 33.93
CA ARG A 632 20.72 15.83 32.91
C ARG A 632 20.02 15.48 31.62
N SER A 633 19.20 16.40 31.08
CA SER A 633 18.48 16.24 29.83
C SER A 633 19.28 16.87 28.69
N TYR A 634 19.51 16.10 27.64
CA TYR A 634 20.00 16.54 26.34
C TYR A 634 18.87 16.45 25.34
N ILE A 635 18.70 17.48 24.49
CA ILE A 635 17.65 17.53 23.48
C ILE A 635 18.27 17.41 22.10
N GLN A 636 17.93 16.35 21.37
CA GLN A 636 18.41 16.10 20.01
C GLN A 636 17.30 16.35 19.00
N ASP A 637 17.62 17.06 17.91
CA ASP A 637 16.75 17.20 16.75
C ASP A 637 17.11 16.12 15.70
N PRO A 638 16.29 15.05 15.55
CA PRO A 638 16.59 13.97 14.61
C PRO A 638 16.24 14.33 13.17
N THR A 639 15.96 15.58 12.84
CA THR A 639 15.65 16.02 11.47
C THR A 639 16.82 15.73 10.52
N ASN A 640 16.53 15.01 9.43
CA ASN A 640 17.50 14.79 8.36
C ASN A 640 17.27 15.73 7.18
N TYR A 641 18.01 16.83 7.13
CA TYR A 641 17.93 17.79 6.03
C TYR A 641 18.46 17.25 4.68
N ASN A 642 19.26 16.16 4.71
CA ASN A 642 19.79 15.48 3.53
C ASN A 642 18.91 14.33 3.04
N LEU A 643 17.76 14.12 3.65
CA LEU A 643 16.82 13.07 3.24
C LEU A 643 16.40 13.29 1.78
N ARG A 644 16.39 12.20 0.99
CA ARG A 644 16.02 12.19 -0.42
C ARG A 644 14.76 11.34 -0.66
N PRO A 645 14.03 11.58 -1.75
CA PRO A 645 12.91 10.71 -2.11
C PRO A 645 13.35 9.26 -2.33
N ALA A 646 12.48 8.34 -1.94
CA ALA A 646 12.68 6.94 -2.27
C ALA A 646 12.40 6.69 -3.76
N THR A 647 13.28 5.96 -4.42
CA THR A 647 13.18 5.68 -5.85
C THR A 647 13.20 4.17 -6.12
N ASN A 648 12.36 3.73 -7.06
CA ASN A 648 12.31 2.35 -7.50
C ASN A 648 12.47 2.26 -9.02
N LEU A 649 13.37 1.39 -9.50
CA LEU A 649 13.54 1.06 -10.90
C LEU A 649 12.85 -0.26 -11.18
N LYS A 650 11.82 -0.22 -12.03
CA LYS A 650 11.05 -1.38 -12.44
C LYS A 650 11.43 -1.81 -13.86
N LYS A 651 11.51 -3.13 -14.07
CA LYS A 651 11.70 -3.77 -15.36
C LYS A 651 10.75 -4.95 -15.45
N GLU A 652 10.09 -5.13 -16.58
CA GLU A 652 9.20 -6.28 -16.78
C GLU A 652 9.17 -6.74 -18.24
N ILE A 653 8.90 -8.03 -18.40
CA ILE A 653 8.56 -8.67 -19.67
C ILE A 653 7.37 -9.60 -19.43
N ARG A 654 6.38 -9.58 -20.37
CA ARG A 654 5.17 -10.39 -20.27
C ARG A 654 4.84 -11.00 -21.63
N LEU A 655 4.42 -12.24 -21.61
CA LEU A 655 3.89 -12.96 -22.77
C LEU A 655 2.39 -13.18 -22.55
N ASP A 656 1.58 -12.72 -23.50
CA ASP A 656 0.14 -12.95 -23.53
C ASP A 656 -0.17 -13.91 -24.70
N VAL A 657 -0.90 -15.00 -24.40
CA VAL A 657 -1.33 -16.03 -25.34
C VAL A 657 -2.84 -16.17 -25.29
N ALA A 658 -3.49 -16.14 -26.44
CA ALA A 658 -4.92 -16.45 -26.55
C ALA A 658 -5.15 -17.47 -27.65
N PHE A 659 -5.83 -18.58 -27.32
CA PHE A 659 -6.13 -19.67 -28.25
C PHE A 659 -7.48 -20.31 -27.95
N ALA A 660 -8.33 -20.43 -28.98
CA ALA A 660 -9.67 -21.02 -28.88
C ALA A 660 -10.49 -20.47 -27.68
N GLY A 661 -10.36 -19.16 -27.40
CA GLY A 661 -11.04 -18.49 -26.30
C GLY A 661 -10.38 -18.67 -24.93
N ASN A 662 -9.35 -19.51 -24.80
CA ASN A 662 -8.54 -19.61 -23.59
C ASN A 662 -7.44 -18.54 -23.59
N GLU A 663 -7.07 -18.07 -22.41
CA GLU A 663 -6.11 -16.99 -22.24
C GLU A 663 -5.05 -17.36 -21.20
N LEU A 664 -3.78 -17.11 -21.52
CA LEU A 664 -2.65 -17.26 -20.62
C LEU A 664 -1.81 -15.98 -20.65
N SER A 665 -1.47 -15.48 -19.49
CA SER A 665 -0.49 -14.40 -19.31
C SER A 665 0.61 -14.88 -18.37
N VAL A 666 1.88 -14.69 -18.76
CA VAL A 666 3.05 -14.99 -17.95
C VAL A 666 4.00 -13.81 -18.00
N GLY A 667 4.35 -13.27 -16.83
CA GLY A 667 5.22 -12.11 -16.72
C GLY A 667 6.37 -12.36 -15.76
N TYR A 668 7.57 -11.89 -16.12
CA TYR A 668 8.73 -11.77 -15.24
C TYR A 668 8.99 -10.30 -14.94
N PHE A 669 9.28 -9.99 -13.71
CA PHE A 669 9.63 -8.62 -13.29
C PHE A 669 10.87 -8.61 -12.39
N ARG A 670 11.52 -7.45 -12.37
CA ARG A 670 12.58 -7.09 -11.42
C ARG A 670 12.42 -5.64 -10.99
N GLU A 671 12.47 -5.38 -9.69
CA GLU A 671 12.37 -4.06 -9.08
C GLU A 671 13.53 -3.84 -8.12
N ASN A 672 14.15 -2.66 -8.18
CA ASN A 672 15.28 -2.29 -7.35
C ASN A 672 15.04 -0.94 -6.68
N MET A 673 14.90 -0.92 -5.36
CA MET A 673 14.79 0.26 -4.53
C MET A 673 16.02 0.35 -3.63
N ASN A 674 16.84 1.41 -3.80
CA ASN A 674 18.10 1.59 -3.06
C ASN A 674 18.07 2.76 -2.07
N SER A 675 16.98 3.52 -2.01
CA SER A 675 16.86 4.76 -1.23
C SER A 675 15.57 4.80 -0.43
N GLY A 676 15.10 3.65 0.05
CA GLY A 676 13.92 3.58 0.90
C GLY A 676 14.16 4.24 2.25
N PHE A 677 13.09 4.76 2.86
CA PHE A 677 13.15 5.40 4.17
C PHE A 677 13.31 4.35 5.27
N ARG A 678 14.18 4.65 6.23
CA ARG A 678 14.41 3.84 7.41
C ARG A 678 14.92 4.70 8.54
N TYR A 679 14.59 4.35 9.78
CA TYR A 679 15.22 4.95 10.95
C TYR A 679 16.57 4.28 11.20
N MET A 680 17.63 5.10 11.28
CA MET A 680 19.02 4.70 11.49
C MET A 680 19.48 5.21 12.84
N ALA A 681 20.21 4.38 13.58
CA ALA A 681 20.83 4.80 14.85
C ALA A 681 21.95 5.80 14.59
N VAL A 682 21.98 6.87 15.39
CA VAL A 682 23.04 7.89 15.44
C VAL A 682 23.50 7.97 16.88
N PHE A 683 24.80 8.04 17.11
CA PHE A 683 25.39 8.11 18.44
C PHE A 683 26.15 9.42 18.63
N ALA A 684 26.20 9.87 19.88
CA ALA A 684 26.99 11.03 20.28
C ALA A 684 27.49 10.83 21.72
N PRO A 685 28.64 11.47 22.12
CA PRO A 685 29.08 11.48 23.48
C PRO A 685 28.29 12.49 24.32
N TYR A 686 27.90 12.07 25.53
CA TYR A 686 27.18 12.88 26.49
C TYR A 686 27.90 12.88 27.84
N SER A 687 28.23 14.08 28.38
CA SER A 687 28.91 14.23 29.65
C SER A 687 27.89 14.51 30.76
N TYR A 688 28.06 13.87 31.88
CA TYR A 688 27.21 14.02 33.06
C TYR A 688 28.03 13.88 34.36
N ASN A 689 27.53 14.41 35.44
CA ASN A 689 28.13 14.28 36.75
C ASN A 689 27.49 13.11 37.49
N ASP A 690 28.33 12.13 37.82
CA ASP A 690 27.91 10.96 38.59
C ASP A 690 28.19 11.27 40.07
N TYR A 691 27.14 11.71 40.81
CA TYR A 691 27.26 12.11 42.21
C TYR A 691 27.34 10.87 43.09
N ASP A 692 28.25 10.94 44.08
CA ASP A 692 28.46 9.89 45.07
C ASP A 692 27.33 9.92 46.11
N GLU A 693 26.30 9.07 45.95
CA GLU A 693 25.17 8.95 46.87
C GLU A 693 25.62 8.44 48.27
N THR A 694 26.75 7.73 48.35
CA THR A 694 27.24 7.19 49.61
C THR A 694 27.81 8.28 50.56
N ALA A 695 28.13 9.44 50.01
CA ALA A 695 28.56 10.60 50.78
C ALA A 695 27.40 11.36 51.47
N ILE A 696 26.13 10.95 51.22
CA ILE A 696 24.94 11.56 51.85
C ILE A 696 24.77 11.00 53.27
N ASP A 697 24.93 11.85 54.25
CA ASP A 697 24.57 11.49 55.67
C ASP A 697 23.05 11.56 55.85
N ALA A 698 22.40 10.43 55.77
CA ALA A 698 20.94 10.31 55.92
C ALA A 698 20.41 10.83 57.29
N GLY A 699 21.26 10.78 58.33
CA GLY A 699 20.93 11.26 59.68
C GLY A 699 20.93 12.78 59.83
N ALA A 700 21.71 13.46 59.00
CA ALA A 700 21.84 14.93 59.00
C ALA A 700 20.86 15.64 58.06
N LEU A 701 20.09 14.90 57.25
CA LEU A 701 19.17 15.50 56.30
C LEU A 701 17.99 16.21 56.95
N THR A 702 17.77 17.45 56.58
CA THR A 702 16.59 18.26 56.92
C THR A 702 15.60 18.42 55.79
N GLY A 703 15.86 17.79 54.64
CA GLY A 703 15.11 17.82 53.40
C GLY A 703 15.84 17.04 52.30
N LYS A 704 15.52 17.26 51.05
CA LYS A 704 16.25 16.66 49.94
C LYS A 704 17.74 17.00 49.97
N PRO A 705 18.66 16.09 49.68
CA PRO A 705 20.11 16.37 49.69
C PRO A 705 20.48 17.47 48.69
N SER A 706 21.36 18.43 49.11
CA SER A 706 21.90 19.44 48.22
C SER A 706 22.99 18.86 47.35
N LEU A 707 23.10 19.34 46.12
CA LEU A 707 24.20 18.99 45.21
C LEU A 707 25.51 19.79 45.50
N ASP A 708 25.40 20.95 46.17
CA ASP A 708 26.50 21.92 46.28
C ASP A 708 27.78 21.36 46.94
N ASN A 709 27.61 20.42 47.87
CA ASN A 709 28.73 19.85 48.62
C ASN A 709 28.90 18.34 48.37
N LEU A 710 28.16 17.81 47.42
CA LEU A 710 28.22 16.38 47.14
C LEU A 710 29.37 16.08 46.16
N PRO A 711 30.25 15.12 46.47
CA PRO A 711 31.30 14.73 45.54
C PRO A 711 30.71 14.13 44.28
N PHE A 712 31.34 14.40 43.14
CA PHE A 712 30.94 13.79 41.88
C PHE A 712 32.13 13.45 41.00
N THR A 713 31.92 12.52 40.08
CA THR A 713 32.85 12.24 38.98
C THR A 713 32.18 12.59 37.65
N THR A 714 32.85 13.46 36.89
CA THR A 714 32.34 13.71 35.50
C THR A 714 32.65 12.51 34.63
N ARG A 715 31.59 11.93 34.08
CA ARG A 715 31.66 10.79 33.14
C ARG A 715 31.16 11.20 31.78
N THR A 716 31.63 10.50 30.75
CA THR A 716 31.07 10.64 29.39
C THR A 716 30.70 9.25 28.87
N LYS A 717 29.53 9.13 28.28
CA LYS A 717 29.08 7.89 27.64
C LYS A 717 28.59 8.16 26.23
N LEU A 718 28.72 7.17 25.35
CA LEU A 718 27.99 7.17 24.07
C LEU A 718 26.55 6.80 24.34
N ASP A 719 25.62 7.56 23.76
CA ASP A 719 24.21 7.20 23.73
C ASP A 719 23.63 7.52 22.37
N GLY A 720 22.54 6.84 22.01
CA GLY A 720 22.02 6.87 20.66
C GLY A 720 20.56 7.30 20.57
N TYR A 721 20.26 7.95 19.47
CA TYR A 721 18.88 8.22 19.03
C TYR A 721 18.69 7.75 17.58
N THR A 722 17.45 7.73 17.11
CA THR A 722 17.16 7.32 15.74
C THR A 722 16.84 8.52 14.86
N LYS A 723 17.34 8.48 13.62
CA LYS A 723 17.13 9.49 12.60
C LYS A 723 16.65 8.84 11.31
N ALA A 724 15.64 9.44 10.65
CA ALA A 724 15.19 8.95 9.35
C ALA A 724 16.26 9.17 8.29
N ASP A 725 16.57 8.13 7.49
CA ASP A 725 17.55 8.21 6.40
C ASP A 725 17.13 7.27 5.25
N ASN A 726 17.81 7.38 4.12
CA ASN A 726 17.64 6.54 2.93
C ASN A 726 18.40 5.19 3.08
N GLY A 727 18.26 4.57 4.24
CA GLY A 727 19.01 3.38 4.65
C GLY A 727 18.37 2.04 4.25
N SER A 728 17.19 2.04 3.61
CA SER A 728 16.52 0.81 3.19
C SER A 728 16.79 0.48 1.72
N ARG A 729 17.15 -0.78 1.47
CA ARG A 729 17.25 -1.37 0.15
C ARG A 729 16.33 -2.58 0.04
N LEU A 730 15.56 -2.63 -1.05
CA LEU A 730 14.67 -3.72 -1.37
C LEU A 730 14.80 -4.10 -2.84
N ASP A 731 15.27 -5.31 -3.09
CA ASP A 731 15.32 -5.92 -4.43
C ASP A 731 14.22 -6.98 -4.52
N LYS A 732 13.34 -6.86 -5.52
CA LYS A 732 12.25 -7.80 -5.78
C LYS A 732 12.36 -8.37 -7.18
N GLU A 733 12.12 -9.67 -7.31
CA GLU A 733 11.99 -10.34 -8.59
C GLU A 733 10.93 -11.44 -8.51
N GLY A 734 10.33 -11.78 -9.64
CA GLY A 734 9.34 -12.84 -9.64
C GLY A 734 8.73 -13.13 -11.00
N VAL A 735 7.99 -14.23 -11.01
CA VAL A 735 7.18 -14.67 -12.15
C VAL A 735 5.73 -14.70 -11.72
N GLU A 736 4.86 -14.03 -12.46
CA GLU A 736 3.41 -14.06 -12.27
C GLU A 736 2.78 -14.79 -13.46
N PHE A 737 1.78 -15.61 -13.21
CA PHE A 737 1.02 -16.28 -14.28
C PHE A 737 -0.48 -16.29 -13.98
N GLN A 738 -1.27 -16.21 -15.04
CA GLN A 738 -2.72 -16.36 -14.97
C GLN A 738 -3.22 -17.05 -16.23
N PHE A 739 -4.02 -18.08 -16.04
CA PHE A 739 -4.72 -18.82 -17.09
C PHE A 739 -6.23 -18.76 -16.85
N THR A 740 -6.99 -18.48 -17.89
CA THR A 740 -8.46 -18.47 -17.88
C THR A 740 -8.98 -19.31 -19.04
N SER A 741 -9.77 -20.34 -18.75
CA SER A 741 -10.38 -21.16 -19.80
C SER A 741 -11.68 -20.59 -20.32
N VAL A 742 -12.12 -21.03 -21.51
CA VAL A 742 -13.52 -20.97 -21.86
C VAL A 742 -14.35 -21.84 -20.90
N ARG A 743 -15.66 -21.57 -20.80
CA ARG A 743 -16.54 -22.43 -20.02
C ARG A 743 -16.65 -23.80 -20.67
N ILE A 744 -16.27 -24.84 -19.95
CA ILE A 744 -16.36 -26.23 -20.38
C ILE A 744 -17.84 -26.63 -20.32
N ARG A 745 -18.51 -26.68 -21.48
CA ARG A 745 -19.97 -26.85 -21.58
C ARG A 745 -20.53 -28.04 -20.82
N PRO A 746 -19.96 -29.27 -20.88
CA PRO A 746 -20.48 -30.43 -20.13
C PRO A 746 -20.43 -30.25 -18.62
N LEU A 747 -19.39 -29.60 -18.11
CA LEU A 747 -19.20 -29.37 -16.68
C LEU A 747 -19.81 -28.03 -16.22
N ARG A 748 -20.21 -27.15 -17.17
CA ARG A 748 -20.68 -25.79 -16.91
C ARG A 748 -19.67 -24.97 -16.07
N THR A 749 -18.40 -25.36 -16.14
CA THR A 749 -17.32 -24.86 -15.28
C THR A 749 -16.30 -24.08 -16.09
N ARG A 750 -15.90 -22.94 -15.58
CA ARG A 750 -14.72 -22.18 -16.02
C ARG A 750 -13.58 -22.45 -15.06
N ILE A 751 -12.39 -22.64 -15.59
CA ILE A 751 -11.16 -22.84 -14.84
C ILE A 751 -10.36 -21.55 -14.89
N ASN A 752 -9.97 -21.02 -13.72
CA ASN A 752 -9.00 -19.94 -13.58
C ASN A 752 -7.87 -20.42 -12.68
N LEU A 753 -6.64 -20.35 -13.19
CA LEU A 753 -5.44 -20.70 -12.45
C LEU A 753 -4.53 -19.48 -12.43
N SER A 754 -4.24 -18.97 -11.26
CA SER A 754 -3.29 -17.88 -11.06
C SER A 754 -2.22 -18.29 -10.07
N GLY A 755 -1.06 -17.68 -10.13
CA GLY A 755 -0.02 -17.90 -9.15
C GLY A 755 1.16 -16.99 -9.36
N ALA A 756 2.07 -17.01 -8.38
CA ALA A 756 3.30 -16.24 -8.48
C ALA A 756 4.43 -16.90 -7.69
N TRP A 757 5.60 -16.76 -8.24
CA TRP A 757 6.85 -16.93 -7.53
C TRP A 757 7.45 -15.55 -7.26
N PHE A 758 7.67 -15.23 -5.98
CA PHE A 758 8.29 -13.96 -5.56
C PHE A 758 9.53 -14.22 -4.74
N ARG A 759 10.55 -13.44 -4.99
CA ARG A 759 11.75 -13.31 -4.17
C ARG A 759 11.96 -11.86 -3.78
N SER A 760 12.05 -11.60 -2.46
CA SER A 760 12.33 -10.28 -1.89
C SER A 760 13.62 -10.35 -1.09
N THR A 761 14.55 -9.45 -1.38
CA THR A 761 15.80 -9.29 -0.64
C THR A 761 15.79 -7.93 0.03
N TYR A 762 15.72 -7.94 1.35
CA TYR A 762 15.78 -6.75 2.21
C TYR A 762 17.18 -6.60 2.75
N THR A 763 17.72 -5.37 2.70
CA THR A 763 19.01 -5.05 3.32
C THR A 763 19.11 -3.54 3.58
N ASN A 764 20.16 -3.13 4.27
CA ASN A 764 20.48 -1.71 4.41
C ASN A 764 21.32 -1.24 3.21
N SER A 765 21.10 0.01 2.80
CA SER A 765 21.86 0.69 1.74
C SER A 765 22.97 1.61 2.30
N LEU A 766 22.99 1.80 3.62
CA LEU A 766 23.96 2.60 4.35
C LEU A 766 24.56 1.76 5.50
N PRO A 767 25.81 2.00 5.92
CA PRO A 767 26.36 1.40 7.12
C PRO A 767 25.52 1.73 8.36
N MET A 768 25.50 0.81 9.33
CA MET A 768 24.68 0.94 10.53
C MET A 768 25.50 0.82 11.80
N PHE A 769 25.28 1.73 12.74
CA PHE A 769 25.81 1.59 14.10
C PHE A 769 25.10 0.47 14.84
N SER A 770 25.87 -0.28 15.63
CA SER A 770 25.31 -1.31 16.50
C SER A 770 26.18 -1.49 17.74
N THR A 771 25.55 -1.50 18.90
CA THR A 771 26.21 -1.68 20.20
C THR A 771 26.56 -3.15 20.46
N VAL A 772 27.46 -3.36 21.41
CA VAL A 772 27.83 -4.66 21.95
C VAL A 772 27.76 -4.60 23.48
N SER A 773 26.92 -5.45 24.06
CA SER A 773 26.82 -5.56 25.53
C SER A 773 27.98 -6.41 26.07
N ALA A 774 29.05 -5.77 26.46
CA ALA A 774 30.18 -6.41 27.13
C ALA A 774 30.73 -5.49 28.22
N VAL A 775 31.28 -6.07 29.27
CA VAL A 775 32.01 -5.37 30.34
C VAL A 775 33.39 -5.99 30.45
N VAL A 776 34.43 -5.18 30.32
CA VAL A 776 35.84 -5.60 30.37
C VAL A 776 36.58 -4.70 31.36
N ASP A 777 37.19 -5.26 32.38
CA ASP A 777 37.89 -4.53 33.42
C ASP A 777 37.05 -3.37 34.00
N ASN A 778 35.78 -3.62 34.32
CA ASN A 778 34.80 -2.62 34.80
C ASN A 778 34.43 -1.53 33.76
N VAL A 779 34.84 -1.68 32.51
CA VAL A 779 34.49 -0.76 31.42
C VAL A 779 33.29 -1.36 30.64
N VAL A 780 32.18 -0.62 30.59
CA VAL A 780 31.02 -0.95 29.77
C VAL A 780 31.32 -0.56 28.32
N ILE A 781 31.52 -1.53 27.45
CA ILE A 781 32.00 -1.30 26.07
C ILE A 781 31.05 -0.38 25.31
N GLN A 782 29.73 -0.60 25.39
CA GLN A 782 28.74 0.21 24.66
C GLN A 782 28.72 1.69 25.08
N ASP A 783 29.21 2.03 26.29
CA ASP A 783 29.29 3.42 26.76
C ASP A 783 30.49 4.13 26.15
N ARG A 784 31.50 3.38 25.71
CA ARG A 784 32.76 3.89 25.15
C ARG A 784 32.90 3.77 23.65
N TYR A 785 32.42 2.66 23.08
CA TYR A 785 32.65 2.33 21.69
C TYR A 785 31.38 1.77 21.04
N VAL A 786 31.09 2.23 19.84
CA VAL A 786 29.97 1.71 19.00
C VAL A 786 30.51 1.36 17.64
N GLY A 787 30.36 0.10 17.24
CA GLY A 787 30.78 -0.39 15.92
C GLY A 787 29.85 0.10 14.80
N LEU A 788 30.46 0.47 13.67
CA LEU A 788 29.79 0.77 12.42
C LEU A 788 30.01 -0.40 11.45
N TYR A 789 28.92 -1.00 10.96
CA TYR A 789 28.96 -2.19 10.11
C TYR A 789 28.37 -1.86 8.75
N ASP A 790 28.96 -2.37 7.66
CA ASP A 790 28.47 -2.12 6.30
C ASP A 790 27.02 -2.55 6.12
N TRP A 791 26.63 -3.64 6.77
CA TRP A 791 25.28 -4.11 6.84
C TRP A 791 25.09 -5.01 8.07
N ASN A 792 24.06 -4.74 8.80
CA ASN A 792 23.80 -5.41 10.08
C ASN A 792 22.60 -6.36 10.02
N ASP A 793 21.71 -6.15 9.08
CA ASP A 793 20.50 -6.91 8.89
C ASP A 793 20.20 -7.09 7.39
N GLY A 794 19.84 -8.26 7.03
CA GLY A 794 19.43 -8.57 5.67
C GLY A 794 18.66 -9.87 5.69
N ARG A 795 17.62 -9.93 4.87
CA ARG A 795 16.73 -11.09 4.81
C ARG A 795 16.34 -11.37 3.37
N ILE A 796 16.36 -12.65 3.01
CA ILE A 796 15.88 -13.14 1.72
C ILE A 796 14.62 -13.96 1.98
N ASN A 797 13.52 -13.55 1.39
CA ASN A 797 12.26 -14.27 1.41
C ASN A 797 11.95 -14.76 -0.01
N ASN A 798 11.44 -15.99 -0.10
CA ASN A 798 11.16 -16.66 -1.36
C ASN A 798 9.88 -17.48 -1.22
N THR A 799 8.88 -17.24 -2.07
CA THR A 799 7.55 -17.85 -1.95
C THR A 799 7.02 -18.25 -3.32
N LEU A 800 6.43 -19.42 -3.42
CA LEU A 800 5.64 -19.84 -4.58
C LEU A 800 4.23 -20.18 -4.11
N THR A 801 3.24 -19.52 -4.71
CA THR A 801 1.82 -19.75 -4.43
C THR A 801 1.03 -19.92 -5.73
N SER A 802 -0.07 -20.66 -5.64
CA SER A 802 -1.03 -20.77 -6.73
C SER A 802 -2.47 -20.88 -6.20
N ASN A 803 -3.41 -20.37 -6.98
CA ASN A 803 -4.84 -20.41 -6.70
C ASN A 803 -5.57 -20.95 -7.92
N LEU A 804 -6.19 -22.11 -7.78
CA LEU A 804 -7.08 -22.70 -8.78
C LEU A 804 -8.52 -22.40 -8.38
N MET A 805 -9.23 -21.63 -9.21
CA MET A 805 -10.64 -21.28 -9.00
C MET A 805 -11.50 -21.94 -10.07
N LEU A 806 -12.50 -22.66 -9.61
CA LEU A 806 -13.51 -23.31 -10.44
C LEU A 806 -14.85 -22.59 -10.26
N ASP A 807 -15.38 -22.03 -11.35
CA ASP A 807 -16.66 -21.34 -11.41
C ASP A 807 -17.65 -22.19 -12.16
N THR A 808 -18.58 -22.81 -11.43
CA THR A 808 -19.62 -23.72 -11.99
C THR A 808 -20.98 -23.03 -11.88
N GLN A 809 -21.69 -22.88 -13.00
CA GLN A 809 -22.99 -22.22 -13.06
C GLN A 809 -24.04 -23.16 -13.59
N ILE A 810 -25.15 -23.26 -12.87
CA ILE A 810 -26.34 -24.08 -13.24
C ILE A 810 -27.54 -23.12 -13.37
N PRO A 811 -27.69 -22.44 -14.52
CA PRO A 811 -28.72 -21.40 -14.73
C PRO A 811 -30.14 -21.88 -14.48
N GLU A 812 -30.44 -23.12 -14.85
CA GLU A 812 -31.78 -23.71 -14.69
C GLU A 812 -32.22 -23.78 -13.23
N TRP A 813 -31.24 -23.90 -12.32
CA TRP A 813 -31.53 -23.93 -10.91
C TRP A 813 -31.17 -22.62 -10.22
N GLY A 814 -30.63 -21.63 -10.96
CA GLY A 814 -30.14 -20.38 -10.38
C GLY A 814 -29.02 -20.63 -9.34
N LEU A 815 -28.20 -21.66 -9.54
CA LEU A 815 -27.12 -22.05 -8.65
C LEU A 815 -25.76 -21.71 -9.24
N ILE A 816 -24.87 -21.13 -8.41
CA ILE A 816 -23.51 -20.84 -8.77
C ILE A 816 -22.61 -21.39 -7.65
N PHE A 817 -21.59 -22.15 -8.00
CA PHE A 817 -20.58 -22.66 -7.12
C PHE A 817 -19.22 -22.07 -7.49
N ALA A 818 -18.53 -21.44 -6.53
CA ALA A 818 -17.16 -21.04 -6.66
C ALA A 818 -16.30 -21.87 -5.68
N THR A 819 -15.44 -22.69 -6.24
CA THR A 819 -14.48 -23.49 -5.44
C THR A 819 -13.09 -22.95 -5.69
N SER A 820 -12.35 -22.62 -4.64
CA SER A 820 -10.94 -22.24 -4.77
C SER A 820 -10.05 -23.24 -4.03
N VAL A 821 -8.98 -23.67 -4.71
CA VAL A 821 -7.91 -24.50 -4.15
C VAL A 821 -6.66 -23.64 -4.11
N GLN A 822 -6.26 -23.24 -2.92
CA GLN A 822 -5.13 -22.36 -2.71
C GLN A 822 -3.95 -23.16 -2.17
N CYS A 823 -2.83 -23.09 -2.89
CA CYS A 823 -1.61 -23.80 -2.55
C CYS A 823 -0.49 -22.82 -2.23
N VAL A 824 0.16 -23.00 -1.10
CA VAL A 824 1.46 -22.45 -0.79
C VAL A 824 2.47 -23.58 -0.96
N TRP A 825 3.24 -23.53 -2.04
CA TRP A 825 4.19 -24.59 -2.37
C TRP A 825 5.38 -24.60 -1.44
N PHE A 826 5.86 -23.43 -1.12
CA PHE A 826 6.86 -23.18 -0.09
C PHE A 826 6.92 -21.72 0.29
N VAL A 827 7.35 -21.44 1.53
CA VAL A 827 7.89 -20.14 1.94
C VAL A 827 9.25 -20.40 2.54
N LYS A 828 10.27 -19.79 1.97
CA LYS A 828 11.65 -19.89 2.42
C LYS A 828 12.12 -18.54 2.89
N THR A 829 12.75 -18.49 4.05
CA THR A 829 13.36 -17.30 4.60
C THR A 829 14.73 -17.58 5.15
N ARG A 830 15.66 -16.67 4.95
CA ARG A 830 16.98 -16.75 5.58
C ARG A 830 17.53 -15.35 5.85
N LEU A 831 18.31 -15.21 6.87
CA LEU A 831 19.16 -14.03 7.06
C LEU A 831 20.31 -14.09 6.04
N MET A 832 20.76 -12.91 5.57
CA MET A 832 21.97 -12.83 4.77
C MET A 832 23.19 -13.05 5.67
N GLU A 833 24.18 -13.75 5.17
CA GLU A 833 25.44 -13.94 5.87
C GLU A 833 26.08 -12.61 6.16
N LYS A 834 26.61 -12.47 7.37
CA LYS A 834 27.28 -11.28 7.89
C LYS A 834 28.69 -11.66 8.32
N ASN A 835 29.59 -10.78 7.99
CA ASN A 835 30.87 -10.83 8.59
C ASN A 835 30.86 -10.09 9.91
N GLY A 836 30.88 -10.36 11.02
CA GLY A 836 30.71 -9.58 12.27
C GLY A 836 31.76 -8.51 12.52
N ILE A 837 32.65 -8.26 11.59
CA ILE A 837 33.74 -7.28 11.74
C ILE A 837 33.21 -5.88 11.38
N PRO A 838 33.32 -4.88 12.26
CA PRO A 838 32.95 -3.51 11.93
C PRO A 838 33.93 -2.92 10.90
N THR A 839 33.45 -2.02 10.06
CA THR A 839 34.31 -1.24 9.14
C THR A 839 34.93 -0.04 9.83
N ALA A 840 34.22 0.47 10.85
CA ALA A 840 34.67 1.59 11.66
C ALA A 840 34.03 1.51 13.06
N TYR A 841 34.44 2.40 13.95
CA TYR A 841 33.84 2.54 15.28
C TYR A 841 33.85 4.01 15.72
N MET A 842 32.89 4.40 16.55
CA MET A 842 32.89 5.69 17.23
C MET A 842 33.51 5.53 18.62
N ASP A 843 34.40 6.48 18.98
CA ASP A 843 35.04 6.56 20.30
C ASP A 843 34.37 7.68 21.11
N VAL A 844 34.08 7.43 22.38
CA VAL A 844 33.56 8.41 23.33
C VAL A 844 34.52 9.57 23.61
N ALA A 845 35.82 9.32 23.44
CA ALA A 845 36.86 10.30 23.80
C ALA A 845 36.79 11.55 22.91
N ASP A 846 36.45 11.40 21.64
CA ASP A 846 36.36 12.52 20.68
C ASP A 846 35.04 12.58 19.91
N GLY A 847 34.19 11.57 20.05
CA GLY A 847 32.92 11.48 19.33
C GLY A 847 33.07 11.31 17.81
N GLN A 848 34.26 10.90 17.35
CA GLN A 848 34.56 10.72 15.94
C GLN A 848 34.52 9.25 15.53
N VAL A 849 34.33 9.04 14.23
CA VAL A 849 34.32 7.69 13.62
C VAL A 849 35.73 7.38 13.12
N HIS A 850 36.33 6.33 13.69
CA HIS A 850 37.63 5.82 13.35
C HIS A 850 37.55 4.54 12.52
N PRO A 851 38.42 4.32 11.52
CA PRO A 851 38.50 3.07 10.79
C PRO A 851 38.84 1.90 11.74
N TYR A 852 38.19 0.76 11.56
CA TYR A 852 38.52 -0.45 12.32
C TYR A 852 39.64 -1.21 11.61
N THR A 853 40.79 -1.36 12.27
CA THR A 853 42.03 -1.95 11.71
C THR A 853 42.38 -3.26 12.41
N GLU A 854 43.44 -3.93 11.95
CA GLU A 854 44.03 -5.10 12.65
C GLU A 854 44.50 -4.74 14.07
N GLU A 855 45.01 -3.52 14.27
CA GLU A 855 45.37 -3.01 15.57
C GLU A 855 44.13 -2.85 16.47
N SER A 856 43.02 -2.35 15.91
CA SER A 856 41.77 -2.28 16.65
C SER A 856 41.24 -3.68 17.04
N ALA A 857 41.43 -4.67 16.19
CA ALA A 857 41.08 -6.07 16.49
C ALA A 857 41.96 -6.71 17.59
N ALA A 858 43.13 -6.20 17.77
CA ALA A 858 44.07 -6.65 18.82
C ALA A 858 43.91 -5.89 20.17
N ASP A 859 43.23 -4.73 20.16
CA ASP A 859 42.92 -3.94 21.33
C ASP A 859 42.01 -4.66 22.32
N ILE A 860 42.29 -4.53 23.62
CA ILE A 860 41.57 -5.26 24.69
C ILE A 860 40.08 -4.91 24.75
N TYR A 861 39.67 -3.72 24.37
CA TYR A 861 38.28 -3.25 24.38
C TYR A 861 37.63 -3.36 22.98
N LEU A 862 38.29 -2.86 21.92
CA LEU A 862 37.74 -2.78 20.57
C LEU A 862 37.52 -4.14 19.92
N ARG A 863 38.29 -5.18 20.28
CA ARG A 863 38.08 -6.55 19.82
C ARG A 863 36.68 -7.08 20.11
N HIS A 864 36.01 -6.56 21.16
CA HIS A 864 34.67 -6.95 21.55
C HIS A 864 33.59 -6.38 20.59
N LEU A 865 33.94 -5.42 19.73
CA LEU A 865 33.07 -4.97 18.65
C LEU A 865 32.92 -6.03 17.54
N ILE A 866 33.81 -7.00 17.46
CA ILE A 866 33.65 -8.14 16.55
C ILE A 866 32.47 -8.98 17.06
N LYS A 867 31.45 -9.11 16.23
CA LYS A 867 30.28 -9.92 16.52
C LYS A 867 30.46 -11.33 15.97
N ASP A 868 30.35 -12.32 16.84
CA ASP A 868 30.33 -13.72 16.43
C ASP A 868 28.90 -14.12 16.11
N TYR A 869 28.65 -14.60 14.89
CA TYR A 869 27.35 -15.07 14.44
C TYR A 869 27.37 -16.59 14.31
N ASN A 870 26.43 -17.25 14.97
CA ASN A 870 26.22 -18.69 14.75
C ASN A 870 25.81 -18.91 13.28
N ALA A 871 26.54 -19.76 12.56
CA ALA A 871 26.26 -20.14 11.17
C ALA A 871 24.84 -20.69 10.98
N ASP A 872 24.28 -21.34 12.01
CA ASP A 872 22.90 -21.84 11.98
C ASP A 872 21.87 -20.74 11.86
N SER A 873 22.17 -19.50 12.28
CA SER A 873 21.31 -18.32 12.15
C SER A 873 21.05 -17.94 10.68
N PHE A 874 21.94 -18.32 9.78
CA PHE A 874 21.86 -18.03 8.35
C PHE A 874 21.27 -19.18 7.52
N ARG A 875 20.91 -20.29 8.17
CA ARG A 875 20.26 -21.42 7.48
C ARG A 875 18.90 -21.02 6.96
N GLU A 876 18.57 -21.52 5.77
CA GLU A 876 17.25 -21.33 5.17
C GLU A 876 16.20 -22.07 6.00
N GLN A 877 15.20 -21.33 6.46
CA GLN A 877 14.00 -21.87 7.10
C GLN A 877 12.94 -22.06 6.03
N THR A 878 12.37 -23.24 5.95
CA THR A 878 11.36 -23.58 4.95
C THR A 878 10.06 -23.96 5.62
N VAL A 879 8.99 -23.24 5.28
CA VAL A 879 7.62 -23.65 5.58
C VAL A 879 7.19 -24.61 4.46
N PRO A 880 6.77 -25.84 4.79
CA PRO A 880 6.44 -26.84 3.80
C PRO A 880 5.13 -26.53 3.07
N PHE A 881 4.87 -27.29 2.02
CA PHE A 881 3.63 -27.24 1.25
C PHE A 881 2.39 -27.20 2.15
N SER A 882 1.47 -26.31 1.83
CA SER A 882 0.13 -26.25 2.42
C SER A 882 -0.93 -25.98 1.36
N MET A 883 -2.14 -26.47 1.61
CA MET A 883 -3.27 -26.35 0.69
C MET A 883 -4.56 -26.12 1.46
N ASN A 884 -5.36 -25.18 0.99
CA ASN A 884 -6.70 -24.91 1.51
C ASN A 884 -7.73 -25.00 0.40
N VAL A 885 -8.90 -25.56 0.70
CA VAL A 885 -10.06 -25.59 -0.20
C VAL A 885 -11.19 -24.77 0.39
N ASN A 886 -11.66 -23.79 -0.37
CA ASN A 886 -12.80 -22.93 -0.01
C ASN A 886 -13.95 -23.19 -0.98
N LEU A 887 -15.17 -23.18 -0.48
CA LEU A 887 -16.40 -23.37 -1.27
C LEU A 887 -17.39 -22.26 -1.00
N LYS A 888 -17.95 -21.71 -2.07
CA LYS A 888 -19.07 -20.76 -2.01
C LYS A 888 -20.21 -21.28 -2.89
N ALA A 889 -21.41 -21.29 -2.37
CA ALA A 889 -22.61 -21.68 -3.07
C ALA A 889 -23.61 -20.52 -3.01
N THR A 890 -24.04 -20.02 -4.17
CA THR A 890 -25.00 -18.94 -4.29
C THR A 890 -26.25 -19.42 -5.00
N LYS A 891 -27.41 -19.20 -4.41
CA LYS A 891 -28.73 -19.42 -4.96
C LYS A 891 -29.37 -18.09 -5.32
N ALA A 892 -29.67 -17.90 -6.60
CA ALA A 892 -30.53 -16.80 -7.06
C ALA A 892 -32.01 -17.21 -6.93
N ILE A 893 -32.80 -16.34 -6.28
CA ILE A 893 -34.25 -16.51 -6.10
C ILE A 893 -34.94 -15.39 -6.85
N GLY A 894 -35.42 -15.72 -8.04
CA GLY A 894 -35.90 -14.71 -8.98
C GLY A 894 -34.83 -13.69 -9.34
N LYS A 895 -35.24 -12.44 -9.59
CA LYS A 895 -34.33 -11.31 -9.87
C LYS A 895 -34.08 -10.42 -8.64
N TRP A 896 -34.74 -10.72 -7.51
CA TRP A 896 -34.84 -9.82 -6.38
C TRP A 896 -34.00 -10.25 -5.16
N MET A 897 -33.55 -11.53 -5.08
CA MET A 897 -32.79 -12.03 -3.93
C MET A 897 -31.70 -13.01 -4.35
N ARG A 898 -30.56 -12.92 -3.71
CA ARG A 898 -29.50 -13.93 -3.72
C ARG A 898 -29.18 -14.36 -2.30
N LEU A 899 -29.11 -15.66 -2.08
CA LEU A 899 -28.69 -16.25 -0.82
C LEU A 899 -27.40 -17.04 -1.07
N SER A 900 -26.36 -16.72 -0.33
CA SER A 900 -25.05 -17.35 -0.46
C SER A 900 -24.64 -17.98 0.86
N PHE A 901 -24.04 -19.14 0.77
CA PHE A 901 -23.34 -19.84 1.85
C PHE A 901 -21.87 -19.96 1.46
N PHE A 902 -20.97 -19.70 2.37
CA PHE A 902 -19.55 -19.92 2.15
C PHE A 902 -18.94 -20.73 3.31
N ALA A 903 -18.01 -21.60 2.93
CA ALA A 903 -17.22 -22.42 3.84
C ALA A 903 -15.75 -22.30 3.42
N ASN A 904 -14.95 -21.71 4.26
CA ASN A 904 -13.52 -21.54 4.02
C ASN A 904 -12.72 -22.57 4.80
N LYS A 905 -11.64 -23.07 4.17
CA LYS A 905 -10.76 -24.11 4.74
C LYS A 905 -11.52 -25.39 5.11
N ILE A 906 -12.51 -25.80 4.27
CA ILE A 906 -13.25 -27.05 4.46
C ILE A 906 -12.36 -28.27 4.32
N ILE A 907 -11.32 -28.18 3.51
CA ILE A 907 -10.19 -29.11 3.47
C ILE A 907 -8.95 -28.26 3.72
N ASP A 908 -8.17 -28.63 4.71
CA ASP A 908 -6.93 -27.99 5.07
C ASP A 908 -5.82 -29.03 5.19
N TYR A 909 -4.74 -28.79 4.45
CA TYR A 909 -3.50 -29.54 4.60
C TYR A 909 -2.40 -28.57 4.97
N THR A 910 -2.19 -28.38 6.27
CA THR A 910 -1.23 -27.42 6.83
C THR A 910 -0.35 -28.15 7.86
N PRO A 911 0.65 -28.96 7.40
CA PRO A 911 1.45 -29.78 8.28
C PRO A 911 2.30 -28.93 9.23
N ASP A 912 2.52 -29.45 10.44
CA ASP A 912 3.52 -28.92 11.37
C ASP A 912 4.91 -29.01 10.77
N TYR A 913 5.83 -28.14 11.19
CA TYR A 913 7.21 -28.13 10.70
C TYR A 913 8.18 -27.69 11.79
N TYR A 914 9.45 -27.96 11.58
CA TYR A 914 10.52 -27.51 12.48
C TYR A 914 11.15 -26.22 11.94
N SER A 915 11.32 -25.23 12.83
CA SER A 915 12.04 -23.98 12.58
C SER A 915 13.01 -23.74 13.73
N ASN A 916 14.30 -23.60 13.44
CA ASN A 916 15.36 -23.43 14.45
C ASN A 916 15.34 -24.51 15.56
N GLY A 917 15.02 -25.75 15.21
CA GLY A 917 14.93 -26.86 16.15
C GLY A 917 13.64 -26.90 17.00
N GLN A 918 12.73 -25.93 16.83
CA GLN A 918 11.44 -25.90 17.50
C GLN A 918 10.32 -26.38 16.59
N LEU A 919 9.43 -27.22 17.12
CA LEU A 919 8.23 -27.65 16.41
C LEU A 919 7.21 -26.50 16.36
N ILE A 920 6.92 -26.03 15.16
CA ILE A 920 5.87 -25.04 14.88
C ILE A 920 4.59 -25.81 14.54
N ARG A 921 3.62 -25.72 15.41
CA ARG A 921 2.28 -26.29 15.20
C ARG A 921 1.39 -25.26 14.52
N ARG A 922 0.70 -25.68 13.46
CA ARG A 922 -0.21 -24.84 12.69
C ARG A 922 -1.63 -25.35 12.83
N ASN A 923 -2.41 -24.66 13.68
CA ASN A 923 -3.82 -24.96 13.86
C ASN A 923 -4.64 -24.04 12.95
N VAL A 924 -5.31 -24.63 11.98
CA VAL A 924 -6.21 -23.94 11.07
C VAL A 924 -7.63 -24.43 11.35
N SER A 925 -8.57 -23.50 11.51
CA SER A 925 -9.98 -23.82 11.74
C SER A 925 -10.81 -23.44 10.52
N PRO A 926 -11.71 -24.32 10.05
CA PRO A 926 -12.68 -23.95 9.05
C PRO A 926 -13.66 -22.91 9.64
N TYR A 927 -14.13 -22.00 8.79
CA TYR A 927 -15.17 -21.07 9.17
C TYR A 927 -16.23 -20.93 8.09
N PHE A 928 -17.44 -20.59 8.54
CA PHE A 928 -18.63 -20.57 7.73
C PHE A 928 -19.32 -19.21 7.84
N GLY A 929 -20.07 -18.86 6.81
CA GLY A 929 -20.88 -17.68 6.83
C GLY A 929 -22.00 -17.71 5.79
N VAL A 930 -22.90 -16.76 5.94
CA VAL A 930 -24.06 -16.58 5.07
C VAL A 930 -24.16 -15.13 4.62
N GLU A 931 -24.67 -14.94 3.42
CA GLU A 931 -24.98 -13.63 2.89
C GLU A 931 -26.34 -13.66 2.18
N ALA A 932 -27.17 -12.65 2.48
CA ALA A 932 -28.40 -12.39 1.73
C ALA A 932 -28.28 -11.00 1.09
N SER A 933 -28.50 -10.94 -0.22
CA SER A 933 -28.56 -9.67 -0.96
C SER A 933 -29.90 -9.54 -1.68
N PHE A 934 -30.50 -8.36 -1.56
CA PHE A 934 -31.80 -8.01 -2.12
C PHE A 934 -31.60 -6.92 -3.18
N THR A 935 -32.37 -7.01 -4.25
CA THR A 935 -32.39 -6.05 -5.37
C THR A 935 -33.86 -5.74 -5.68
N LEU A 936 -34.34 -4.54 -5.28
CA LEU A 936 -35.76 -4.14 -5.32
C LEU A 936 -36.03 -2.92 -6.22
#